data_a32f266491dbc3b83728f908c028b969
#
_entry.id   a32f266491dbc3b83728f908c028b969
#
_cell.length_a   1.000
_cell.length_b   1.000
_cell.length_c   1.000
_cell.angle_alpha   90.00
_cell.angle_beta   90.00
_cell.angle_gamma   90.00
#
_symmetry.space_group_name_H-M   'P 1'
#
loop_
_entity.id
_entity.type
_entity.pdbx_description
1 polymer ?
#
loop_
_entity_poly.entity_id
_entity_poly.type
_entity_poly.pdbx_seq_one_letter_code
_entity_poly.pdbx_strand_id
1 'polypeptide(L)'
;MNNLLKSIGLPLLGVVLCLSSCTQKYSYETVPNDPLKARIYTLDNGLKVYMTVNKDEPRIQTYIAVRVGGKNDPAETTGLAHYFEHLMFKGTTHFGTQNYEAEKPLLDQIEQQFEVYRKTTDEAERKAIYHVIDSLSYEASKLSIPNEYDKLMASIGANGTNAYTSYDVTCYTEDIPSNQVDNWAKIQADRFKNCVIRGFHTELETVYEEKNMSLTRDSRKVYEATLSALFPHHPYGTQTVLGTQEDLKNPSITNIKNYFKTWYVPNNMAICLSGDFDPDQMIATIDKYFGDMQPNPDLPKLDLPKETEITAPIVRDVYGLEAENITLAWRFPGAASKELETLQIVSQILYNGQAGLIDLDLMQQQKALSAYCYPMSMSDYSAFLMAGRPKAGQTLDEVKDLLLGELKKLRDGDFDEKMLEANINNFKLYQLYQLESNDARADWFVQSFINGSNWADEVTALDRMSKLTKQDIVAFANKYLKDDNCAIIYKRQGKDPNEKKIEKPQITPIVMNRDTVSAFLKEIQASQVQPIEPVFLDFSKDLTQLKAQSDIPVIYRQNTSNDLFQLIYLFDMGSRNDKALGMAAQYLEYLGTSDMTPEQVKQEFYRMACSFSVSPGSERTYIVLTGLNENMPQAVALFEKLLADAQVNKEAYANLVNDQLKARADAKLNQSQNFARLMAYTEWGPQNYATYTLSEKELKSMNPQELVDRIHNLDSYKHRITYYGPSTSDELLAVLKKEHKVPATLQELPAGVEFKQQLTNDTKIYLAPYDAKQIYMAQVSNRGEKYDAAVELGRQLYNEYFGGGMNSIVFQEMRESRGLAYSAWAGLDKPSYPKYNYTFSTYIATQNDKMMDAIKTFNDIIENMPQSEAAFKLAKEGMIARLRTERILKSSIIWAYINAQDFGEDTDSRRRLYDYVQNATLQEVVNFQQKWIKGRTYNYCILGDKKELDMEALKKMGQVVELKTEDIFGY
;
A
#
# COMPACT_ATOMS: atom_id res chain seq x y z
N MET A 1 -51.67 53.67 8.44
CA MET A 1 -52.77 52.87 9.07
C MET A 1 -52.26 51.46 9.22
N ASN A 2 -51.79 51.18 10.40
CA ASN A 2 -52.15 50.13 11.31
C ASN A 2 -51.82 48.72 10.75
N ASN A 3 -50.84 48.08 11.31
CA ASN A 3 -50.72 47.40 12.60
C ASN A 3 -50.94 45.89 12.51
N LEU A 4 -49.97 45.19 13.09
CA LEU A 4 -50.01 43.94 13.86
C LEU A 4 -50.03 42.63 13.04
N LEU A 5 -49.02 41.75 13.21
CA LEU A 5 -48.94 40.79 14.30
C LEU A 5 -47.62 40.00 14.19
N LYS A 6 -46.82 40.06 15.21
CA LYS A 6 -46.27 39.09 16.11
C LYS A 6 -45.97 37.68 15.57
N SER A 7 -44.67 37.37 15.61
CA SER A 7 -44.03 36.15 16.13
C SER A 7 -44.80 34.84 16.11
N ILE A 8 -44.28 33.89 15.34
CA ILE A 8 -44.16 32.48 15.81
C ILE A 8 -42.89 31.91 15.13
N GLY A 9 -41.94 31.53 15.95
CA GLY A 9 -40.80 30.73 15.50
C GLY A 9 -41.28 29.32 15.24
N LEU A 10 -40.88 28.74 14.10
CA LEU A 10 -40.94 27.32 13.83
C LEU A 10 -39.56 26.83 13.47
N PRO A 11 -39.16 25.66 13.95
CA PRO A 11 -37.88 25.09 13.62
C PRO A 11 -37.84 24.68 12.15
N LEU A 12 -36.69 24.87 11.50
CA LEU A 12 -36.42 24.32 10.18
C LEU A 12 -36.42 22.77 10.27
N LEU A 13 -37.55 22.17 9.97
CA LEU A 13 -37.62 20.76 9.59
C LEU A 13 -37.19 20.69 8.13
N GLY A 14 -36.17 19.87 7.88
CA GLY A 14 -35.72 19.57 6.53
C GLY A 14 -36.87 18.98 5.71
N VAL A 15 -37.30 19.70 4.69
CA VAL A 15 -38.26 19.20 3.71
C VAL A 15 -37.56 18.22 2.81
N VAL A 16 -37.75 16.96 3.07
CA VAL A 16 -37.51 15.88 2.11
C VAL A 16 -38.52 16.03 0.98
N LEU A 17 -38.08 16.55 -0.15
CA LEU A 17 -38.86 16.57 -1.38
C LEU A 17 -38.94 15.14 -1.93
N CYS A 18 -39.99 14.40 -1.55
CA CYS A 18 -40.40 13.22 -2.29
C CYS A 18 -41.01 13.67 -3.63
N LEU A 19 -40.22 13.65 -4.67
CA LEU A 19 -40.72 13.70 -6.04
C LEU A 19 -41.25 12.32 -6.38
N SER A 20 -42.57 12.17 -6.33
CA SER A 20 -43.29 11.02 -6.80
C SER A 20 -43.12 10.86 -8.31
N SER A 21 -42.30 9.90 -8.70
CA SER A 21 -42.29 9.31 -10.04
C SER A 21 -42.63 7.82 -9.93
N CYS A 22 -43.37 7.31 -10.87
CA CYS A 22 -43.86 5.95 -10.97
C CYS A 22 -42.86 4.89 -10.45
N THR A 23 -43.33 4.06 -9.52
CA THR A 23 -42.83 2.72 -9.14
C THR A 23 -41.35 2.49 -9.26
N GLN A 24 -40.53 3.26 -8.54
CA GLN A 24 -39.17 2.87 -8.27
C GLN A 24 -39.21 1.82 -7.16
N LYS A 25 -38.83 0.57 -7.47
CA LYS A 25 -38.77 -0.53 -6.48
C LYS A 25 -37.85 -0.23 -5.30
N TYR A 26 -36.79 0.56 -5.54
CA TYR A 26 -35.75 0.85 -4.55
C TYR A 26 -35.70 2.36 -4.27
N SER A 27 -35.81 2.74 -2.99
CA SER A 27 -35.54 4.10 -2.55
C SER A 27 -34.08 4.28 -2.15
N TYR A 28 -33.54 5.48 -2.34
CA TYR A 28 -32.18 5.83 -1.95
C TYR A 28 -32.10 7.24 -1.36
N GLU A 29 -31.07 7.43 -0.53
CA GLU A 29 -30.71 8.71 0.03
C GLU A 29 -29.67 9.41 -0.87
N THR A 30 -29.75 10.75 -0.94
CA THR A 30 -28.75 11.61 -1.60
C THR A 30 -28.48 12.83 -0.75
N VAL A 31 -27.32 13.42 -0.90
CA VAL A 31 -26.93 14.65 -0.22
C VAL A 31 -26.70 15.77 -1.24
N PRO A 32 -27.31 16.98 -1.04
CA PRO A 32 -27.03 18.12 -1.92
C PRO A 32 -25.54 18.48 -1.92
N ASN A 33 -25.02 18.85 -3.10
CA ASN A 33 -23.61 19.22 -3.31
C ASN A 33 -22.59 18.12 -3.01
N ASP A 34 -23.02 16.86 -2.90
CA ASP A 34 -22.13 15.74 -2.75
C ASP A 34 -21.20 15.61 -3.98
N PRO A 35 -19.87 15.69 -3.82
CA PRO A 35 -18.93 15.56 -4.93
C PRO A 35 -18.95 14.17 -5.56
N LEU A 36 -19.33 13.14 -4.81
CA LEU A 36 -19.50 11.77 -5.31
C LEU A 36 -20.86 11.53 -5.95
N LYS A 37 -21.85 12.41 -5.74
CA LYS A 37 -23.25 12.21 -6.17
C LYS A 37 -23.76 10.84 -5.72
N ALA A 38 -23.48 10.47 -4.49
CA ALA A 38 -23.75 9.16 -3.93
C ALA A 38 -25.24 8.83 -3.94
N ARG A 39 -25.56 7.56 -4.25
CA ARG A 39 -26.85 6.96 -3.96
C ARG A 39 -26.67 5.90 -2.88
N ILE A 40 -27.39 6.04 -1.77
CA ILE A 40 -27.28 5.14 -0.62
C ILE A 40 -28.61 4.41 -0.46
N TYR A 41 -28.58 3.12 -0.68
CA TYR A 41 -29.74 2.23 -0.56
C TYR A 41 -29.67 1.44 0.74
N THR A 42 -30.83 1.06 1.26
CA THR A 42 -30.97 0.07 2.33
C THR A 42 -31.98 -0.96 1.85
N LEU A 43 -31.58 -2.21 1.67
CA LEU A 43 -32.45 -3.30 1.28
C LEU A 43 -33.35 -3.74 2.46
N ASP A 44 -34.42 -4.48 2.18
CA ASP A 44 -35.39 -4.94 3.19
C ASP A 44 -34.75 -5.78 4.31
N ASN A 45 -33.67 -6.49 3.99
CA ASN A 45 -32.87 -7.27 4.97
C ASN A 45 -31.81 -6.45 5.73
N GLY A 46 -31.77 -5.13 5.52
CA GLY A 46 -30.87 -4.22 6.22
C GLY A 46 -29.50 -4.02 5.57
N LEU A 47 -29.20 -4.69 4.44
CA LEU A 47 -27.94 -4.48 3.71
C LEU A 47 -27.90 -3.05 3.15
N LYS A 48 -26.82 -2.33 3.47
CA LYS A 48 -26.55 -1.01 2.90
C LYS A 48 -25.77 -1.11 1.60
N VAL A 49 -26.09 -0.27 0.63
CA VAL A 49 -25.37 -0.21 -0.64
C VAL A 49 -25.08 1.24 -0.98
N TYR A 50 -23.80 1.58 -1.05
CA TYR A 50 -23.30 2.89 -1.42
C TYR A 50 -22.78 2.87 -2.85
N MET A 51 -23.19 3.82 -3.66
CA MET A 51 -22.84 3.85 -5.09
C MET A 51 -22.43 5.25 -5.54
N THR A 52 -21.33 5.34 -6.29
CA THR A 52 -20.94 6.52 -7.06
C THR A 52 -20.53 6.10 -8.47
N VAL A 53 -21.00 6.81 -9.47
CA VAL A 53 -20.69 6.52 -10.88
C VAL A 53 -19.45 7.30 -11.32
N ASN A 54 -18.50 6.59 -11.92
CA ASN A 54 -17.36 7.16 -12.62
C ASN A 54 -17.09 6.33 -13.88
N LYS A 55 -17.15 6.96 -15.06
CA LYS A 55 -17.07 6.30 -16.36
C LYS A 55 -15.73 6.46 -17.07
N ASP A 56 -14.69 6.84 -16.34
CA ASP A 56 -13.35 7.05 -16.91
C ASP A 56 -12.79 5.75 -17.51
N GLU A 57 -13.11 4.63 -16.87
CA GLU A 57 -12.74 3.30 -17.34
C GLU A 57 -13.88 2.30 -17.13
N PRO A 58 -14.00 1.24 -17.96
CA PRO A 58 -15.09 0.27 -17.88
C PRO A 58 -14.84 -0.76 -16.77
N ARG A 59 -14.59 -0.27 -15.56
CA ARG A 59 -14.29 -1.05 -14.36
C ARG A 59 -15.06 -0.51 -13.16
N ILE A 60 -15.18 -1.33 -12.13
CA ILE A 60 -15.90 -1.03 -10.91
C ILE A 60 -15.04 -1.49 -9.74
N GLN A 61 -14.63 -0.56 -8.89
CA GLN A 61 -14.08 -0.87 -7.58
C GLN A 61 -15.23 -1.26 -6.64
N THR A 62 -15.06 -2.40 -5.99
CA THR A 62 -16.06 -2.98 -5.08
C THR A 62 -15.44 -3.20 -3.71
N TYR A 63 -16.20 -2.90 -2.67
CA TYR A 63 -15.91 -3.24 -1.30
C TYR A 63 -17.12 -3.89 -0.66
N ILE A 64 -16.92 -5.01 0.04
CA ILE A 64 -17.92 -5.61 0.93
C ILE A 64 -17.38 -5.49 2.35
N ALA A 65 -17.90 -4.53 3.08
CA ALA A 65 -17.46 -4.23 4.44
C ALA A 65 -18.40 -4.89 5.46
N VAL A 66 -17.84 -5.59 6.41
CA VAL A 66 -18.56 -6.14 7.57
C VAL A 66 -18.12 -5.35 8.80
N ARG A 67 -19.06 -4.81 9.57
CA ARG A 67 -18.77 -4.03 10.77
C ARG A 67 -18.41 -4.97 11.93
N VAL A 68 -17.28 -5.65 11.77
CA VAL A 68 -16.74 -6.63 12.72
C VAL A 68 -15.24 -6.77 12.51
N GLY A 69 -14.46 -6.81 13.59
CA GLY A 69 -13.02 -6.92 13.52
C GLY A 69 -12.43 -7.43 14.84
N GLY A 70 -11.15 -7.20 15.07
CA GLY A 70 -10.45 -7.73 16.23
C GLY A 70 -11.03 -7.34 17.59
N LYS A 71 -11.76 -6.22 17.69
CA LYS A 71 -12.46 -5.86 18.94
C LYS A 71 -13.63 -6.78 19.29
N ASN A 72 -14.14 -7.51 18.32
CA ASN A 72 -15.27 -8.44 18.46
C ASN A 72 -14.80 -9.87 18.76
N ASP A 73 -13.50 -10.13 18.76
CA ASP A 73 -12.96 -11.43 19.06
C ASP A 73 -13.29 -11.84 20.51
N PRO A 74 -13.65 -13.09 20.76
CA PRO A 74 -13.69 -13.61 22.13
C PRO A 74 -12.31 -13.46 22.80
N ALA A 75 -12.29 -13.02 24.05
CA ALA A 75 -11.04 -12.75 24.77
C ALA A 75 -10.10 -13.97 24.89
N GLU A 76 -10.67 -15.18 24.82
CA GLU A 76 -9.95 -16.46 24.85
C GLU A 76 -9.51 -17.01 23.49
N THR A 77 -9.82 -16.29 22.39
CA THR A 77 -9.45 -16.67 21.02
C THR A 77 -9.24 -15.42 20.16
N THR A 78 -8.32 -14.55 20.58
CA THR A 78 -7.98 -13.35 19.83
C THR A 78 -7.30 -13.66 18.49
N GLY A 79 -7.47 -12.79 17.50
CA GLY A 79 -7.01 -13.03 16.12
C GLY A 79 -8.03 -13.80 15.27
N LEU A 80 -9.20 -14.08 15.80
CA LEU A 80 -10.23 -14.87 15.12
C LEU A 80 -10.80 -14.13 13.91
N ALA A 81 -11.05 -12.82 14.01
CA ALA A 81 -11.52 -12.00 12.90
C ALA A 81 -10.57 -12.07 11.69
N HIS A 82 -9.28 -11.88 11.92
CA HIS A 82 -8.26 -11.94 10.88
C HIS A 82 -8.10 -13.34 10.31
N TYR A 83 -8.07 -14.36 11.17
CA TYR A 83 -7.97 -15.74 10.70
C TYR A 83 -9.20 -16.13 9.87
N PHE A 84 -10.38 -15.70 10.26
CA PHE A 84 -11.59 -15.95 9.48
C PHE A 84 -11.59 -15.22 8.14
N GLU A 85 -11.03 -14.01 8.06
CA GLU A 85 -10.80 -13.31 6.79
C GLU A 85 -10.09 -14.23 5.79
N HIS A 86 -8.97 -14.87 6.18
CA HIS A 86 -8.23 -15.82 5.37
C HIS A 86 -9.10 -17.02 4.94
N LEU A 87 -9.88 -17.56 5.87
CA LEU A 87 -10.73 -18.72 5.61
C LEU A 87 -11.86 -18.43 4.63
N MET A 88 -12.30 -17.17 4.49
CA MET A 88 -13.27 -16.75 3.51
C MET A 88 -12.80 -16.93 2.05
N PHE A 89 -11.52 -17.13 1.80
CA PHE A 89 -10.96 -17.44 0.48
C PHE A 89 -10.94 -18.93 0.15
N LYS A 90 -11.27 -19.81 1.11
CA LYS A 90 -11.13 -21.26 0.95
C LYS A 90 -12.34 -21.95 0.31
N GLY A 91 -13.40 -21.18 0.02
CA GLY A 91 -14.54 -21.64 -0.75
C GLY A 91 -15.83 -21.87 0.06
N THR A 92 -16.81 -22.43 -0.62
CA THR A 92 -18.18 -22.61 -0.14
C THR A 92 -18.63 -24.07 -0.25
N THR A 93 -19.91 -24.33 -0.08
CA THR A 93 -20.53 -25.64 -0.40
C THR A 93 -20.56 -25.90 -1.91
N HIS A 94 -20.38 -24.88 -2.77
CA HIS A 94 -20.51 -24.97 -4.22
C HIS A 94 -19.19 -24.88 -4.98
N PHE A 95 -18.19 -24.19 -4.42
CA PHE A 95 -16.85 -24.09 -4.99
C PHE A 95 -15.77 -24.30 -3.91
N GLY A 96 -14.54 -24.56 -4.33
CA GLY A 96 -13.44 -24.96 -3.43
C GLY A 96 -13.46 -26.44 -3.08
N THR A 97 -14.35 -27.20 -3.66
CA THR A 97 -14.51 -28.65 -3.44
C THR A 97 -14.95 -29.36 -4.70
N GLN A 98 -14.53 -30.61 -4.84
CA GLN A 98 -15.00 -31.52 -5.88
C GLN A 98 -16.35 -32.16 -5.50
N ASN A 99 -16.55 -32.41 -4.20
CA ASN A 99 -17.77 -33.03 -3.66
C ASN A 99 -17.90 -32.71 -2.18
N TYR A 100 -18.72 -31.70 -1.87
CA TYR A 100 -18.92 -31.26 -0.50
C TYR A 100 -19.52 -32.34 0.42
N GLU A 101 -20.47 -33.14 -0.09
CA GLU A 101 -21.11 -34.21 0.71
C GLU A 101 -20.09 -35.29 1.17
N ALA A 102 -19.09 -35.58 0.35
CA ALA A 102 -18.01 -36.48 0.71
C ALA A 102 -16.96 -35.81 1.61
N GLU A 103 -16.73 -34.52 1.46
CA GLU A 103 -15.76 -33.74 2.24
C GLU A 103 -16.26 -33.42 3.65
N LYS A 104 -17.54 -33.12 3.81
CA LYS A 104 -18.15 -32.64 5.05
C LYS A 104 -17.85 -33.52 6.27
N PRO A 105 -17.98 -34.86 6.20
CA PRO A 105 -17.66 -35.72 7.34
C PRO A 105 -16.21 -35.61 7.84
N LEU A 106 -15.26 -35.36 6.94
CA LEU A 106 -13.85 -35.13 7.29
C LEU A 106 -13.67 -33.77 7.98
N LEU A 107 -14.32 -32.74 7.48
CA LEU A 107 -14.30 -31.41 8.08
C LEU A 107 -14.94 -31.41 9.49
N ASP A 108 -16.03 -32.13 9.68
CA ASP A 108 -16.68 -32.29 10.98
C ASP A 108 -15.78 -33.03 12.00
N GLN A 109 -15.02 -34.02 11.55
CA GLN A 109 -14.04 -34.70 12.39
C GLN A 109 -12.84 -33.80 12.74
N ILE A 110 -12.34 -33.03 11.78
CA ILE A 110 -11.26 -32.04 12.00
C ILE A 110 -11.71 -31.03 13.07
N GLU A 111 -12.92 -30.48 12.98
CA GLU A 111 -13.47 -29.56 13.98
C GLU A 111 -13.50 -30.24 15.38
N GLN A 112 -14.01 -31.47 15.48
CA GLN A 112 -14.03 -32.18 16.75
C GLN A 112 -12.63 -32.37 17.34
N GLN A 113 -11.65 -32.72 16.52
CA GLN A 113 -10.27 -32.92 16.97
C GLN A 113 -9.62 -31.59 17.42
N PHE A 114 -9.89 -30.47 16.77
CA PHE A 114 -9.43 -29.17 17.24
C PHE A 114 -10.05 -28.77 18.57
N GLU A 115 -11.33 -29.06 18.81
CA GLU A 115 -12.00 -28.79 20.10
C GLU A 115 -11.46 -29.69 21.24
N VAL A 116 -10.96 -30.90 20.93
CA VAL A 116 -10.23 -31.74 21.89
C VAL A 116 -8.82 -31.19 22.11
N TYR A 117 -8.11 -30.88 21.04
CA TYR A 117 -6.74 -30.35 21.05
C TYR A 117 -6.61 -29.12 21.95
N ARG A 118 -7.53 -28.13 21.82
CA ARG A 118 -7.48 -26.90 22.61
C ARG A 118 -7.72 -27.12 24.11
N LYS A 119 -8.37 -28.20 24.51
CA LYS A 119 -8.66 -28.52 25.91
C LYS A 119 -7.59 -29.43 26.54
N THR A 120 -6.73 -30.01 25.72
CA THR A 120 -5.65 -30.93 26.14
C THR A 120 -4.42 -30.12 26.52
N THR A 121 -3.85 -30.37 27.72
CA THR A 121 -2.66 -29.65 28.21
C THR A 121 -1.39 -30.52 28.16
N ASP A 122 -1.51 -31.82 28.08
CA ASP A 122 -0.38 -32.75 27.95
C ASP A 122 0.22 -32.65 26.54
N GLU A 123 1.51 -32.37 26.46
CA GLU A 123 2.19 -32.13 25.17
C GLU A 123 2.25 -33.37 24.28
N ALA A 124 2.42 -34.58 24.86
CA ALA A 124 2.48 -35.78 24.08
C ALA A 124 1.10 -36.13 23.49
N GLU A 125 0.05 -35.95 24.29
CA GLU A 125 -1.32 -36.11 23.84
C GLU A 125 -1.69 -35.06 22.77
N ARG A 126 -1.31 -33.79 22.96
CA ARG A 126 -1.51 -32.75 21.93
C ARG A 126 -0.84 -33.12 20.61
N LYS A 127 0.40 -33.60 20.63
CA LYS A 127 1.10 -34.04 19.41
C LYS A 127 0.37 -35.18 18.72
N ALA A 128 -0.15 -36.14 19.49
CA ALA A 128 -0.92 -37.25 18.94
C ALA A 128 -2.24 -36.82 18.30
N ILE A 129 -2.97 -35.91 18.95
CA ILE A 129 -4.19 -35.30 18.39
C ILE A 129 -3.86 -34.53 17.12
N TYR A 130 -2.79 -33.71 17.12
CA TYR A 130 -2.41 -32.95 15.95
C TYR A 130 -2.03 -33.83 14.76
N HIS A 131 -1.40 -34.98 14.99
CA HIS A 131 -1.13 -35.95 13.94
C HIS A 131 -2.43 -36.52 13.33
N VAL A 132 -3.47 -36.70 14.14
CA VAL A 132 -4.79 -37.11 13.63
C VAL A 132 -5.40 -35.97 12.80
N ILE A 133 -5.30 -34.69 13.25
CA ILE A 133 -5.76 -33.53 12.51
C ILE A 133 -5.05 -33.45 11.16
N ASP A 134 -3.74 -33.58 11.13
CA ASP A 134 -2.93 -33.53 9.90
C ASP A 134 -3.35 -34.64 8.91
N SER A 135 -3.53 -35.89 9.42
CA SER A 135 -3.98 -37.00 8.60
C SER A 135 -5.38 -36.79 8.00
N LEU A 136 -6.33 -36.30 8.80
CA LEU A 136 -7.69 -35.99 8.32
C LEU A 136 -7.68 -34.81 7.32
N SER A 137 -6.85 -33.81 7.58
CA SER A 137 -6.71 -32.64 6.70
C SER A 137 -6.09 -33.01 5.35
N TYR A 138 -5.11 -33.95 5.35
CA TYR A 138 -4.58 -34.51 4.13
C TYR A 138 -5.64 -35.28 3.31
N GLU A 139 -6.47 -36.12 3.97
CA GLU A 139 -7.57 -36.82 3.28
C GLU A 139 -8.61 -35.84 2.74
N ALA A 140 -8.97 -34.79 3.49
CA ALA A 140 -9.88 -33.74 3.02
C ALA A 140 -9.31 -33.00 1.83
N SER A 141 -7.98 -32.76 1.78
CA SER A 141 -7.33 -32.06 0.68
C SER A 141 -7.45 -32.76 -0.68
N LYS A 142 -7.67 -34.09 -0.67
CA LYS A 142 -7.91 -34.83 -1.92
C LYS A 142 -9.23 -34.45 -2.60
N LEU A 143 -10.19 -33.93 -1.82
CA LEU A 143 -11.50 -33.49 -2.28
C LEU A 143 -11.56 -31.96 -2.49
N SER A 144 -10.69 -31.20 -1.86
CA SER A 144 -10.66 -29.75 -1.98
C SER A 144 -10.07 -29.29 -3.33
N ILE A 145 -10.45 -28.08 -3.75
CA ILE A 145 -9.88 -27.38 -4.90
C ILE A 145 -9.28 -26.07 -4.34
N PRO A 146 -7.98 -26.07 -3.99
CA PRO A 146 -7.35 -24.87 -3.43
C PRO A 146 -7.41 -23.67 -4.37
N ASN A 147 -7.55 -22.47 -3.78
CA ASN A 147 -7.59 -21.17 -4.47
C ASN A 147 -8.66 -21.05 -5.57
N GLU A 148 -9.78 -21.78 -5.44
CA GLU A 148 -10.82 -21.69 -6.46
C GLU A 148 -11.56 -20.34 -6.45
N TYR A 149 -11.60 -19.64 -5.31
CA TYR A 149 -12.10 -18.27 -5.28
C TYR A 149 -11.27 -17.35 -6.17
N ASP A 150 -9.95 -17.43 -6.08
CA ASP A 150 -9.06 -16.63 -6.93
C ASP A 150 -9.19 -17.01 -8.41
N LYS A 151 -9.44 -18.31 -8.70
CA LYS A 151 -9.75 -18.76 -10.06
C LYS A 151 -11.06 -18.18 -10.58
N LEU A 152 -12.09 -18.08 -9.73
CA LEU A 152 -13.35 -17.43 -10.06
C LEU A 152 -13.14 -15.94 -10.37
N MET A 153 -12.42 -15.21 -9.52
CA MET A 153 -12.16 -13.79 -9.72
C MET A 153 -11.30 -13.53 -10.95
N ALA A 154 -10.26 -14.33 -11.17
CA ALA A 154 -9.45 -14.26 -12.37
C ALA A 154 -10.27 -14.54 -13.65
N SER A 155 -11.19 -15.50 -13.61
CA SER A 155 -12.04 -15.87 -14.77
C SER A 155 -12.98 -14.74 -15.22
N ILE A 156 -13.35 -13.84 -14.31
CA ILE A 156 -14.13 -12.64 -14.62
C ILE A 156 -13.27 -11.40 -14.87
N GLY A 157 -11.93 -11.53 -14.83
CA GLY A 157 -11.00 -10.43 -15.07
C GLY A 157 -10.88 -9.43 -13.92
N ALA A 158 -11.14 -9.87 -12.70
CA ALA A 158 -10.91 -9.06 -11.50
C ALA A 158 -9.41 -8.76 -11.30
N ASN A 159 -9.13 -7.59 -10.75
CA ASN A 159 -7.81 -7.16 -10.29
C ASN A 159 -7.87 -6.85 -8.79
N GLY A 160 -6.73 -6.89 -8.12
CA GLY A 160 -6.61 -6.41 -6.74
C GLY A 160 -7.49 -7.17 -5.75
N THR A 161 -7.89 -8.43 -6.06
CA THR A 161 -8.63 -9.30 -5.13
C THR A 161 -7.87 -9.41 -3.83
N ASN A 162 -8.43 -8.89 -2.75
CA ASN A 162 -7.78 -8.82 -1.45
C ASN A 162 -8.82 -8.67 -0.33
N ALA A 163 -8.35 -8.66 0.91
CA ALA A 163 -9.13 -8.32 2.08
C ALA A 163 -8.23 -7.69 3.14
N TYR A 164 -8.83 -7.07 4.13
CA TYR A 164 -8.13 -6.58 5.31
C TYR A 164 -9.03 -6.62 6.54
N THR A 165 -8.39 -6.84 7.68
CA THR A 165 -9.03 -6.81 8.99
C THR A 165 -8.38 -5.76 9.87
N SER A 166 -9.21 -4.93 10.51
CA SER A 166 -8.81 -4.00 11.58
C SER A 166 -9.52 -4.37 12.89
N TYR A 167 -9.49 -3.45 13.85
CA TYR A 167 -10.30 -3.63 15.06
C TYR A 167 -11.81 -3.52 14.80
N ASP A 168 -12.23 -2.73 13.81
CA ASP A 168 -13.61 -2.33 13.58
C ASP A 168 -14.25 -2.93 12.33
N VAL A 169 -13.45 -3.46 11.42
CA VAL A 169 -13.89 -3.92 10.11
C VAL A 169 -13.13 -5.14 9.64
N THR A 170 -13.84 -6.03 8.94
CA THR A 170 -13.30 -6.98 7.98
C THR A 170 -13.88 -6.63 6.61
N CYS A 171 -13.03 -6.32 5.65
CA CYS A 171 -13.44 -5.80 4.35
C CYS A 171 -12.80 -6.59 3.21
N TYR A 172 -13.58 -6.87 2.17
CA TYR A 172 -13.19 -7.62 0.97
C TYR A 172 -13.29 -6.70 -0.23
N THR A 173 -12.26 -6.68 -1.07
CA THR A 173 -12.15 -5.72 -2.17
C THR A 173 -11.72 -6.37 -3.48
N GLU A 174 -12.30 -5.93 -4.56
CA GLU A 174 -11.94 -6.28 -5.93
C GLU A 174 -12.22 -5.10 -6.88
N ASP A 175 -11.41 -4.98 -7.91
CA ASP A 175 -11.69 -4.17 -9.08
C ASP A 175 -12.11 -5.07 -10.23
N ILE A 176 -13.34 -4.96 -10.70
CA ILE A 176 -13.95 -5.86 -11.68
C ILE A 176 -14.29 -5.13 -13.00
N PRO A 177 -14.28 -5.82 -14.15
CA PRO A 177 -14.86 -5.30 -15.38
C PRO A 177 -16.34 -4.96 -15.21
N SER A 178 -16.78 -3.84 -15.77
CA SER A 178 -18.17 -3.35 -15.63
C SER A 178 -19.22 -4.29 -16.23
N ASN A 179 -18.83 -5.17 -17.14
CA ASN A 179 -19.70 -6.18 -17.73
C ASN A 179 -19.82 -7.48 -16.89
N GLN A 180 -19.11 -7.57 -15.75
CA GLN A 180 -19.07 -8.78 -14.91
C GLN A 180 -19.87 -8.67 -13.61
N VAL A 181 -20.72 -7.68 -13.47
CA VAL A 181 -21.47 -7.39 -12.25
C VAL A 181 -22.34 -8.57 -11.80
N ASP A 182 -23.03 -9.25 -12.70
CA ASP A 182 -23.91 -10.39 -12.36
C ASP A 182 -23.09 -11.59 -11.86
N ASN A 183 -21.96 -11.90 -12.51
CA ASN A 183 -21.05 -12.96 -12.09
C ASN A 183 -20.41 -12.63 -10.73
N TRP A 184 -19.91 -11.42 -10.56
CA TRP A 184 -19.34 -10.95 -9.29
C TRP A 184 -20.36 -11.06 -8.15
N ALA A 185 -21.56 -10.52 -8.35
CA ALA A 185 -22.60 -10.56 -7.32
C ALA A 185 -23.00 -11.99 -6.95
N LYS A 186 -23.04 -12.91 -7.91
CA LYS A 186 -23.32 -14.34 -7.71
C LYS A 186 -22.22 -15.00 -6.89
N ILE A 187 -20.93 -14.76 -7.23
CA ILE A 187 -19.78 -15.33 -6.53
C ILE A 187 -19.75 -14.82 -5.08
N GLN A 188 -19.88 -13.50 -4.89
CA GLN A 188 -19.83 -12.91 -3.56
C GLN A 188 -21.01 -13.35 -2.69
N ALA A 189 -22.22 -13.36 -3.23
CA ALA A 189 -23.38 -13.81 -2.48
C ALA A 189 -23.25 -15.27 -2.02
N ASP A 190 -22.72 -16.16 -2.86
CA ASP A 190 -22.45 -17.53 -2.46
C ASP A 190 -21.41 -17.62 -1.34
N ARG A 191 -20.32 -16.83 -1.46
CA ARG A 191 -19.26 -16.72 -0.46
C ARG A 191 -19.80 -16.29 0.92
N PHE A 192 -20.65 -15.28 0.95
CA PHE A 192 -21.19 -14.74 2.20
C PHE A 192 -22.37 -15.55 2.77
N LYS A 193 -22.99 -16.42 1.97
CA LYS A 193 -24.09 -17.30 2.44
C LYS A 193 -23.61 -18.70 2.83
N ASN A 194 -22.66 -19.26 2.08
CA ASN A 194 -22.38 -20.69 2.07
C ASN A 194 -20.91 -21.00 2.41
N CYS A 195 -20.20 -20.08 3.10
CA CYS A 195 -18.80 -20.25 3.47
C CYS A 195 -18.57 -21.57 4.21
N VAL A 196 -17.50 -22.27 3.85
CA VAL A 196 -17.05 -23.52 4.48
C VAL A 196 -15.63 -23.35 5.01
N ILE A 197 -15.43 -23.68 6.28
CA ILE A 197 -14.10 -23.69 6.90
C ILE A 197 -13.31 -24.88 6.35
N ARG A 198 -12.32 -24.59 5.52
CA ARG A 198 -11.53 -25.56 4.76
C ARG A 198 -10.06 -25.21 4.82
N GLY A 199 -9.16 -26.18 4.76
CA GLY A 199 -7.72 -25.93 4.82
C GLY A 199 -7.24 -25.27 6.12
N PHE A 200 -7.97 -25.49 7.21
CA PHE A 200 -7.79 -24.78 8.48
C PHE A 200 -6.37 -24.87 9.01
N HIS A 201 -5.77 -26.07 9.09
CA HIS A 201 -4.45 -26.25 9.66
C HIS A 201 -3.32 -25.66 8.79
N THR A 202 -3.43 -25.73 7.45
CA THR A 202 -2.44 -25.14 6.54
C THR A 202 -2.51 -23.62 6.58
N GLU A 203 -3.71 -23.04 6.65
CA GLU A 203 -3.88 -21.59 6.75
C GLU A 203 -3.40 -21.06 8.10
N LEU A 204 -3.54 -21.86 9.16
CA LEU A 204 -2.99 -21.53 10.47
C LEU A 204 -1.46 -21.33 10.41
N GLU A 205 -0.74 -22.17 9.65
CA GLU A 205 0.69 -22.00 9.42
C GLU A 205 1.01 -20.68 8.71
N THR A 206 0.18 -20.28 7.75
CA THR A 206 0.31 -18.99 7.05
C THR A 206 0.13 -17.82 8.01
N VAL A 207 -0.90 -17.85 8.85
CA VAL A 207 -1.15 -16.82 9.87
C VAL A 207 -0.03 -16.76 10.92
N TYR A 208 0.57 -17.92 11.28
CA TYR A 208 1.76 -17.94 12.12
C TYR A 208 2.95 -17.22 11.47
N GLU A 209 3.19 -17.42 10.16
CA GLU A 209 4.26 -16.73 9.46
C GLU A 209 4.00 -15.21 9.41
N GLU A 210 2.77 -14.82 9.19
CA GLU A 210 2.38 -13.41 9.20
C GLU A 210 2.58 -12.78 10.59
N LYS A 211 2.19 -13.47 11.66
CA LYS A 211 2.45 -13.01 13.03
C LYS A 211 3.95 -12.87 13.29
N ASN A 212 4.76 -13.87 12.89
CA ASN A 212 6.21 -13.80 13.03
C ASN A 212 6.80 -12.62 12.26
N MET A 213 6.36 -12.39 11.03
CA MET A 213 6.76 -11.24 10.22
C MET A 213 6.35 -9.91 10.89
N SER A 214 5.18 -9.85 11.50
CA SER A 214 4.73 -8.65 12.22
C SER A 214 5.60 -8.33 13.44
N LEU A 215 6.06 -9.36 14.16
CA LEU A 215 6.93 -9.21 15.34
C LEU A 215 8.36 -8.78 14.99
N THR A 216 8.81 -8.95 13.75
CA THR A 216 10.12 -8.44 13.30
C THR A 216 10.10 -6.93 13.02
N ARG A 217 8.93 -6.31 12.94
CA ARG A 217 8.78 -4.88 12.67
C ARG A 217 8.65 -4.10 13.98
N ASP A 218 9.63 -3.28 14.29
CA ASP A 218 9.60 -2.48 15.51
C ASP A 218 8.43 -1.48 15.55
N SER A 219 8.01 -0.97 14.39
CA SER A 219 6.82 -0.12 14.26
C SER A 219 5.54 -0.81 14.77
N ARG A 220 5.41 -2.12 14.55
CA ARG A 220 4.27 -2.89 15.06
C ARG A 220 4.29 -2.99 16.57
N LYS A 221 5.46 -3.21 17.17
CA LYS A 221 5.62 -3.25 18.62
C LYS A 221 5.28 -1.90 19.26
N VAL A 222 5.72 -0.79 18.65
CA VAL A 222 5.37 0.57 19.09
C VAL A 222 3.87 0.80 19.01
N TYR A 223 3.24 0.40 17.90
CA TYR A 223 1.79 0.52 17.70
C TYR A 223 1.00 -0.24 18.77
N GLU A 224 1.32 -1.51 19.01
CA GLU A 224 0.64 -2.34 20.02
C GLU A 224 0.87 -1.78 21.46
N ALA A 225 2.09 -1.30 21.77
CA ALA A 225 2.38 -0.65 23.05
C ALA A 225 1.60 0.67 23.21
N THR A 226 1.46 1.45 22.14
CA THR A 226 0.69 2.70 22.15
C THR A 226 -0.77 2.43 22.45
N LEU A 227 -1.39 1.48 21.74
CA LEU A 227 -2.78 1.13 21.98
C LEU A 227 -3.00 0.54 23.38
N SER A 228 -2.12 -0.34 23.83
CA SER A 228 -2.18 -0.92 25.19
C SER A 228 -2.05 0.16 26.27
N ALA A 229 -1.26 1.20 26.06
CA ALA A 229 -1.16 2.33 26.98
C ALA A 229 -2.40 3.22 26.96
N LEU A 230 -2.93 3.50 25.76
CA LEU A 230 -4.12 4.36 25.62
C LEU A 230 -5.42 3.65 26.04
N PHE A 231 -5.53 2.34 25.84
CA PHE A 231 -6.78 1.57 25.98
C PHE A 231 -6.58 0.32 26.85
N PRO A 232 -6.21 0.50 28.14
CA PRO A 232 -5.89 -0.64 29.03
C PRO A 232 -7.09 -1.52 29.37
N HIS A 233 -8.32 -1.09 29.11
CA HIS A 233 -9.53 -1.84 29.39
C HIS A 233 -10.34 -2.18 28.13
N HIS A 234 -10.19 -1.38 27.07
CA HIS A 234 -10.91 -1.55 25.80
C HIS A 234 -10.17 -2.55 24.91
N PRO A 235 -10.87 -3.35 24.08
CA PRO A 235 -10.27 -4.30 23.13
C PRO A 235 -9.18 -3.72 22.21
N TYR A 236 -9.21 -2.44 21.89
CA TYR A 236 -8.15 -1.79 21.12
C TYR A 236 -6.76 -1.92 21.76
N GLY A 237 -6.68 -2.02 23.08
CA GLY A 237 -5.41 -2.17 23.76
C GLY A 237 -5.21 -3.50 24.46
N THR A 238 -6.29 -4.27 24.72
CA THR A 238 -6.22 -5.57 25.39
C THR A 238 -6.13 -6.75 24.44
N GLN A 239 -6.43 -6.55 23.16
CA GLN A 239 -6.37 -7.55 22.09
C GLN A 239 -5.48 -7.07 20.95
N THR A 240 -5.03 -7.99 20.10
CA THR A 240 -4.34 -7.64 18.86
C THR A 240 -5.08 -8.26 17.68
N VAL A 241 -5.17 -7.56 16.55
CA VAL A 241 -5.89 -8.03 15.36
C VAL A 241 -5.37 -9.39 14.86
N LEU A 242 -4.05 -9.61 14.95
CA LEU A 242 -3.43 -10.88 14.57
C LEU A 242 -3.53 -11.97 15.65
N GLY A 243 -4.11 -11.64 16.80
CA GLY A 243 -4.15 -12.52 17.96
C GLY A 243 -2.84 -12.61 18.72
N THR A 244 -2.91 -13.20 19.92
CA THR A 244 -1.72 -13.57 20.68
C THR A 244 -1.13 -14.88 20.16
N GLN A 245 0.15 -15.12 20.45
CA GLN A 245 0.79 -16.40 20.13
C GLN A 245 0.10 -17.57 20.82
N GLU A 246 -0.43 -17.35 22.00
CA GLU A 246 -1.10 -18.38 22.82
C GLU A 246 -2.46 -18.75 22.22
N ASP A 247 -3.24 -17.74 21.79
CA ASP A 247 -4.54 -17.97 21.16
C ASP A 247 -4.41 -18.69 19.83
N LEU A 248 -3.41 -18.30 19.01
CA LEU A 248 -3.11 -18.98 17.74
C LEU A 248 -2.66 -20.45 17.93
N LYS A 249 -2.13 -20.81 19.11
CA LYS A 249 -1.84 -22.22 19.43
C LYS A 249 -3.08 -23.02 19.79
N ASN A 250 -4.19 -22.37 20.13
CA ASN A 250 -5.43 -22.99 20.60
C ASN A 250 -6.66 -22.55 19.78
N PRO A 251 -6.62 -22.66 18.44
CA PRO A 251 -7.69 -22.17 17.58
C PRO A 251 -8.97 -22.99 17.77
N SER A 252 -10.13 -22.35 17.50
CA SER A 252 -11.45 -22.98 17.58
C SER A 252 -12.24 -22.78 16.29
N ILE A 253 -12.48 -23.86 15.56
CA ILE A 253 -13.35 -23.85 14.38
C ILE A 253 -14.80 -23.53 14.78
N THR A 254 -15.25 -24.03 15.93
CA THR A 254 -16.59 -23.75 16.46
C THR A 254 -16.79 -22.26 16.74
N ASN A 255 -15.80 -21.59 17.35
CA ASN A 255 -15.87 -20.14 17.58
C ASN A 255 -15.92 -19.37 16.25
N ILE A 256 -15.16 -19.77 15.25
CA ILE A 256 -15.16 -19.17 13.92
C ILE A 256 -16.54 -19.32 13.25
N LYS A 257 -17.14 -20.50 13.28
CA LYS A 257 -18.51 -20.72 12.75
C LYS A 257 -19.56 -19.87 13.45
N ASN A 258 -19.45 -19.73 14.78
CA ASN A 258 -20.35 -18.87 15.56
C ASN A 258 -20.13 -17.39 15.22
N TYR A 259 -18.88 -16.96 15.04
CA TYR A 259 -18.53 -15.60 14.64
C TYR A 259 -19.12 -15.26 13.28
N PHE A 260 -18.94 -16.11 12.27
CA PHE A 260 -19.55 -15.95 10.96
C PHE A 260 -21.07 -15.79 11.04
N LYS A 261 -21.74 -16.73 11.71
CA LYS A 261 -23.20 -16.73 11.86
C LYS A 261 -23.74 -15.49 12.57
N THR A 262 -22.94 -14.92 13.50
CA THR A 262 -23.37 -13.77 14.30
C THR A 262 -23.20 -12.45 13.56
N TRP A 263 -22.05 -12.25 12.90
CA TRP A 263 -21.62 -10.95 12.42
C TRP A 263 -21.71 -10.77 10.90
N TYR A 264 -21.60 -11.84 10.09
CA TYR A 264 -21.64 -11.77 8.63
C TYR A 264 -23.08 -11.84 8.12
N VAL A 265 -23.85 -10.85 8.52
CA VAL A 265 -25.30 -10.75 8.27
C VAL A 265 -25.62 -9.40 7.60
N PRO A 266 -26.64 -9.34 6.74
CA PRO A 266 -26.84 -8.17 5.88
C PRO A 266 -27.05 -6.87 6.67
N ASN A 267 -27.71 -6.91 7.82
CA ASN A 267 -27.89 -5.72 8.68
C ASN A 267 -26.61 -5.27 9.43
N ASN A 268 -25.47 -5.94 9.20
CA ASN A 268 -24.14 -5.57 9.69
C ASN A 268 -23.12 -5.37 8.55
N MET A 269 -23.60 -5.30 7.30
CA MET A 269 -22.77 -5.26 6.11
C MET A 269 -23.10 -4.06 5.22
N ALA A 270 -22.11 -3.62 4.44
CA ALA A 270 -22.29 -2.68 3.36
C ALA A 270 -21.56 -3.12 2.10
N ILE A 271 -22.15 -2.85 0.93
CA ILE A 271 -21.51 -2.93 -0.38
C ILE A 271 -21.23 -1.51 -0.84
N CYS A 272 -19.98 -1.18 -1.12
CA CYS A 272 -19.55 0.15 -1.53
C CYS A 272 -18.92 0.07 -2.93
N LEU A 273 -19.43 0.88 -3.88
CA LEU A 273 -19.14 0.76 -5.30
C LEU A 273 -18.77 2.11 -5.91
N SER A 274 -17.72 2.13 -6.72
CA SER A 274 -17.36 3.25 -7.59
C SER A 274 -16.93 2.74 -8.96
N GLY A 275 -17.47 3.28 -10.03
CA GLY A 275 -17.06 2.91 -11.38
C GLY A 275 -18.15 3.06 -12.44
N ASP A 276 -17.99 2.34 -13.54
CA ASP A 276 -18.88 2.40 -14.70
C ASP A 276 -20.02 1.39 -14.58
N PHE A 277 -21.14 1.84 -14.06
CA PHE A 277 -22.39 1.06 -13.98
C PHE A 277 -23.63 1.96 -14.02
N ASP A 278 -24.78 1.33 -14.30
CA ASP A 278 -26.10 1.93 -14.09
C ASP A 278 -26.58 1.60 -12.67
N PRO A 279 -26.83 2.59 -11.79
CA PRO A 279 -27.21 2.34 -10.41
C PRO A 279 -28.52 1.58 -10.22
N ASP A 280 -29.50 1.76 -11.11
CA ASP A 280 -30.80 1.09 -10.99
C ASP A 280 -30.71 -0.39 -11.37
N GLN A 281 -29.85 -0.74 -12.34
CA GLN A 281 -29.52 -2.13 -12.67
C GLN A 281 -28.63 -2.75 -11.57
N MET A 282 -27.67 -2.00 -11.05
CA MET A 282 -26.77 -2.47 -10.00
C MET A 282 -27.52 -2.87 -8.73
N ILE A 283 -28.43 -2.02 -8.24
CA ILE A 283 -29.18 -2.34 -7.02
C ILE A 283 -30.12 -3.53 -7.24
N ALA A 284 -30.71 -3.68 -8.42
CA ALA A 284 -31.53 -4.82 -8.77
C ALA A 284 -30.71 -6.13 -8.79
N THR A 285 -29.47 -6.08 -9.27
CA THR A 285 -28.56 -7.23 -9.28
C THR A 285 -28.14 -7.59 -7.86
N ILE A 286 -27.81 -6.61 -7.01
CA ILE A 286 -27.48 -6.85 -5.61
C ILE A 286 -28.65 -7.46 -4.87
N ASP A 287 -29.87 -6.92 -5.02
CA ASP A 287 -31.08 -7.46 -4.37
C ASP A 287 -31.38 -8.89 -4.84
N LYS A 288 -31.19 -9.19 -6.14
CA LYS A 288 -31.35 -10.55 -6.69
C LYS A 288 -30.49 -11.59 -5.96
N TYR A 289 -29.24 -11.24 -5.64
CA TYR A 289 -28.29 -12.19 -5.08
C TYR A 289 -28.14 -12.11 -3.56
N PHE A 290 -28.31 -10.94 -2.95
CA PHE A 290 -28.12 -10.72 -1.51
C PHE A 290 -29.44 -10.51 -0.76
N GLY A 291 -30.54 -10.23 -1.44
CA GLY A 291 -31.82 -9.87 -0.81
C GLY A 291 -32.45 -10.96 0.04
N ASP A 292 -32.13 -12.24 -0.20
CA ASP A 292 -32.60 -13.39 0.57
C ASP A 292 -31.74 -13.71 1.80
N MET A 293 -30.60 -13.03 2.01
CA MET A 293 -29.80 -13.18 3.22
C MET A 293 -30.61 -12.79 4.45
N GLN A 294 -30.54 -13.61 5.48
CA GLN A 294 -31.29 -13.38 6.68
C GLN A 294 -30.56 -12.41 7.62
N PRO A 295 -31.20 -11.32 8.07
CA PRO A 295 -30.62 -10.45 9.06
C PRO A 295 -30.55 -11.14 10.43
N ASN A 296 -29.63 -10.70 11.28
CA ASN A 296 -29.61 -11.07 12.70
C ASN A 296 -30.37 -9.98 13.50
N PRO A 297 -31.60 -10.21 13.94
CA PRO A 297 -32.35 -9.23 14.73
C PRO A 297 -31.74 -9.01 16.12
N ASP A 298 -31.01 -10.02 16.61
CA ASP A 298 -30.34 -10.01 17.91
C ASP A 298 -28.83 -9.74 17.77
N LEU A 299 -28.46 -8.89 16.80
CA LEU A 299 -27.05 -8.52 16.61
C LEU A 299 -26.46 -7.97 17.91
N PRO A 300 -25.40 -8.59 18.45
CA PRO A 300 -24.87 -8.20 19.75
C PRO A 300 -24.39 -6.75 19.77
N LYS A 301 -24.86 -6.00 20.76
CA LYS A 301 -24.24 -4.71 21.10
C LYS A 301 -23.13 -4.97 22.09
N LEU A 302 -21.91 -4.66 21.69
CA LEU A 302 -20.77 -4.82 22.59
C LEU A 302 -20.90 -3.81 23.74
N ASP A 303 -21.00 -4.31 24.97
CA ASP A 303 -20.88 -3.49 26.19
C ASP A 303 -19.40 -3.40 26.55
N LEU A 304 -18.69 -2.52 25.84
CA LEU A 304 -17.25 -2.38 25.97
C LEU A 304 -16.89 -1.50 27.18
N PRO A 305 -15.85 -1.87 27.95
CA PRO A 305 -15.37 -1.06 29.04
C PRO A 305 -15.01 0.35 28.59
N LYS A 306 -15.48 1.34 29.35
CA LYS A 306 -15.07 2.73 29.12
C LYS A 306 -13.71 2.99 29.74
N GLU A 307 -12.89 3.70 29.01
CA GLU A 307 -11.58 4.13 29.48
C GLU A 307 -11.71 5.29 30.48
N THR A 308 -10.94 5.24 31.56
CA THR A 308 -10.82 6.31 32.51
C THR A 308 -9.90 7.42 31.99
N GLU A 309 -10.08 8.66 32.47
CA GLU A 309 -9.17 9.76 32.11
C GLU A 309 -7.72 9.43 32.43
N ILE A 310 -6.82 9.79 31.53
CA ILE A 310 -5.37 9.75 31.77
C ILE A 310 -5.01 11.03 32.52
N THR A 311 -4.58 10.91 33.78
CA THR A 311 -4.24 12.03 34.66
C THR A 311 -2.74 12.16 34.94
N ALA A 312 -1.95 11.24 34.41
CA ALA A 312 -0.49 11.28 34.45
C ALA A 312 0.05 10.52 33.22
N PRO A 313 1.23 10.89 32.67
CA PRO A 313 1.81 10.24 31.53
C PRO A 313 1.99 8.73 31.72
N ILE A 314 1.56 7.93 30.77
CA ILE A 314 1.75 6.48 30.75
C ILE A 314 3.00 6.16 29.95
N VAL A 315 4.07 5.78 30.63
CA VAL A 315 5.37 5.53 29.99
C VAL A 315 5.53 4.04 29.69
N ARG A 316 6.05 3.72 28.48
CA ARG A 316 6.41 2.37 28.05
C ARG A 316 7.73 2.38 27.30
N ASP A 317 8.55 1.35 27.56
CA ASP A 317 9.75 1.05 26.77
C ASP A 317 9.46 -0.14 25.84
N VAL A 318 9.84 0.00 24.57
CA VAL A 318 9.75 -1.03 23.54
C VAL A 318 11.17 -1.29 22.99
N TYR A 319 11.54 -2.55 22.87
CA TYR A 319 12.85 -2.94 22.37
C TYR A 319 12.76 -3.60 20.99
N GLY A 320 13.71 -3.27 20.11
CA GLY A 320 13.83 -3.86 18.80
C GLY A 320 15.12 -3.46 18.10
N LEU A 321 15.42 -4.13 16.99
CA LEU A 321 16.72 -4.03 16.33
C LEU A 321 16.93 -2.71 15.57
N GLU A 322 15.83 -2.06 15.15
CA GLU A 322 15.88 -0.83 14.37
C GLU A 322 16.29 0.39 15.23
N ALA A 323 16.49 1.52 14.56
CA ALA A 323 16.88 2.77 15.22
C ALA A 323 15.85 3.26 16.23
N GLU A 324 16.31 3.99 17.23
CA GLU A 324 15.49 4.55 18.31
C GLU A 324 14.50 5.60 17.78
N ASN A 325 13.33 5.65 18.42
CA ASN A 325 12.34 6.70 18.21
C ASN A 325 11.48 6.89 19.44
N ILE A 326 10.72 7.99 19.47
CA ILE A 326 9.73 8.26 20.51
C ILE A 326 8.37 8.52 19.87
N THR A 327 7.30 8.05 20.54
CA THR A 327 5.91 8.33 20.16
C THR A 327 5.17 8.85 21.38
N LEU A 328 4.51 9.99 21.21
CA LEU A 328 3.56 10.57 22.14
C LEU A 328 2.16 10.33 21.61
N ALA A 329 1.20 9.95 22.44
CA ALA A 329 -0.14 9.66 21.96
C ALA A 329 -1.22 10.13 22.96
N TRP A 330 -2.28 10.73 22.43
CA TRP A 330 -3.46 11.21 23.16
C TRP A 330 -4.70 10.48 22.71
N ARG A 331 -5.61 10.21 23.64
CA ARG A 331 -6.89 9.58 23.38
C ARG A 331 -7.95 10.61 23.02
N PHE A 332 -8.78 10.25 22.02
CA PHE A 332 -9.89 11.05 21.54
C PHE A 332 -11.19 10.24 21.49
N PRO A 333 -12.36 10.91 21.35
CA PRO A 333 -13.61 10.21 21.03
C PRO A 333 -13.52 9.45 19.71
N GLY A 334 -14.51 8.55 19.48
CA GLY A 334 -14.59 7.77 18.24
C GLY A 334 -14.73 8.62 16.97
N ALA A 335 -14.46 8.02 15.83
CA ALA A 335 -14.30 8.67 14.54
C ALA A 335 -15.55 9.48 14.08
N ALA A 336 -16.77 9.09 14.50
CA ALA A 336 -17.98 9.85 14.20
C ALA A 336 -18.12 11.18 14.98
N SER A 337 -17.20 11.45 15.91
CA SER A 337 -17.25 12.68 16.71
C SER A 337 -16.76 13.89 15.93
N LYS A 338 -17.44 15.03 16.11
CA LYS A 338 -17.05 16.30 15.47
C LYS A 338 -15.75 16.87 15.99
N GLU A 339 -15.29 16.44 17.16
CA GLU A 339 -13.96 16.74 17.66
C GLU A 339 -12.85 16.29 16.70
N LEU A 340 -13.09 15.23 15.91
CA LEU A 340 -12.12 14.74 14.94
C LEU A 340 -11.92 15.70 13.75
N GLU A 341 -12.95 16.47 13.38
CA GLU A 341 -12.82 17.54 12.35
C GLU A 341 -11.83 18.62 12.82
N THR A 342 -11.95 19.05 14.07
CA THR A 342 -11.02 20.01 14.68
C THR A 342 -9.62 19.39 14.81
N LEU A 343 -9.52 18.11 15.18
CA LEU A 343 -8.25 17.42 15.30
C LEU A 343 -7.51 17.32 13.95
N GLN A 344 -8.24 17.17 12.84
CA GLN A 344 -7.63 17.20 11.50
C GLN A 344 -6.98 18.56 11.21
N ILE A 345 -7.64 19.68 11.51
CA ILE A 345 -7.07 21.03 11.36
C ILE A 345 -5.86 21.19 12.28
N VAL A 346 -5.96 20.76 13.55
CA VAL A 346 -4.85 20.79 14.52
C VAL A 346 -3.64 20.00 13.99
N SER A 347 -3.89 18.83 13.44
CA SER A 347 -2.84 18.02 12.83
C SER A 347 -2.13 18.77 11.70
N GLN A 348 -2.86 19.43 10.80
CA GLN A 348 -2.29 20.18 9.69
C GLN A 348 -1.55 21.46 10.14
N ILE A 349 -1.99 22.12 11.21
CA ILE A 349 -1.26 23.27 11.78
C ILE A 349 0.08 22.78 12.39
N LEU A 350 0.10 21.60 12.99
CA LEU A 350 1.33 21.03 13.55
C LEU A 350 2.25 20.45 12.48
N TYR A 351 1.70 19.67 11.57
CA TYR A 351 2.48 18.98 10.54
C TYR A 351 1.63 18.75 9.28
N ASN A 352 2.11 19.24 8.15
CA ASN A 352 1.48 19.04 6.85
C ASN A 352 2.51 18.70 5.75
N GLY A 353 3.77 18.44 6.13
CA GLY A 353 4.87 18.10 5.23
C GLY A 353 5.53 19.31 4.54
N GLN A 354 5.05 20.55 4.79
CA GLN A 354 5.60 21.77 4.17
C GLN A 354 5.73 22.93 5.16
N ALA A 355 4.65 23.32 5.83
CA ALA A 355 4.55 24.60 6.53
C ALA A 355 3.85 24.52 7.90
N GLY A 356 3.71 23.33 8.50
CA GLY A 356 3.25 23.16 9.87
C GLY A 356 4.33 23.58 10.87
N LEU A 357 3.96 23.73 12.14
CA LEU A 357 4.91 24.11 13.21
C LEU A 357 6.08 23.12 13.29
N ILE A 358 5.82 21.82 13.25
CA ILE A 358 6.86 20.77 13.24
C ILE A 358 7.73 20.90 11.98
N ASP A 359 7.09 21.15 10.83
CA ASP A 359 7.81 21.29 9.56
C ASP A 359 8.81 22.45 9.61
N LEU A 360 8.36 23.61 10.06
CA LEU A 360 9.17 24.84 10.04
C LEU A 360 10.15 24.89 11.21
N ASP A 361 9.72 24.57 12.41
CA ASP A 361 10.47 24.78 13.64
C ASP A 361 11.39 23.62 14.04
N LEU A 362 11.05 22.40 13.63
CA LEU A 362 11.86 21.21 13.93
C LEU A 362 12.57 20.67 12.69
N MET A 363 11.84 20.47 11.60
CA MET A 363 12.42 19.83 10.42
C MET A 363 13.25 20.84 9.59
N GLN A 364 12.71 22.02 9.28
CA GLN A 364 13.45 23.06 8.55
C GLN A 364 14.65 23.57 9.33
N GLN A 365 14.53 23.69 10.66
CA GLN A 365 15.61 24.06 11.56
C GLN A 365 16.52 22.88 11.94
N GLN A 366 16.27 21.70 11.37
CA GLN A 366 17.08 20.48 11.57
C GLN A 366 17.32 20.14 13.07
N LYS A 367 16.29 20.30 13.92
CA LYS A 367 16.38 20.03 15.37
C LYS A 367 16.16 18.57 15.74
N ALA A 368 15.57 17.78 14.87
CA ALA A 368 15.41 16.34 15.02
C ALA A 368 15.74 15.67 13.68
N LEU A 369 16.03 14.38 13.68
CA LEU A 369 16.26 13.63 12.45
C LEU A 369 14.96 13.45 11.66
N SER A 370 13.85 13.22 12.36
CA SER A 370 12.48 13.31 11.83
C SER A 370 11.52 13.64 12.96
N ALA A 371 10.45 14.37 12.64
CA ALA A 371 9.33 14.64 13.54
C ALA A 371 8.07 14.81 12.70
N TYR A 372 6.94 14.26 13.17
CA TYR A 372 5.66 14.34 12.48
C TYR A 372 4.51 14.03 13.45
N CYS A 373 3.29 14.33 13.04
CA CYS A 373 2.09 13.92 13.76
C CYS A 373 0.96 13.52 12.82
N TYR A 374 0.02 12.75 13.34
CA TYR A 374 -1.18 12.33 12.60
C TYR A 374 -2.30 11.86 13.54
N PRO A 375 -3.58 12.04 13.16
CA PRO A 375 -4.70 11.42 13.82
C PRO A 375 -4.86 9.96 13.38
N MET A 376 -5.26 9.10 14.29
CA MET A 376 -5.63 7.71 14.04
C MET A 376 -7.10 7.52 14.44
N SER A 377 -7.97 7.40 13.46
CA SER A 377 -9.42 7.29 13.65
C SER A 377 -9.85 5.83 13.78
N MET A 378 -10.64 5.52 14.81
CA MET A 378 -11.28 4.23 15.04
C MET A 378 -12.71 4.47 15.56
N SER A 379 -13.60 3.47 15.47
CA SER A 379 -15.03 3.69 15.69
C SER A 379 -15.39 4.12 17.12
N ASP A 380 -14.81 3.49 18.14
CA ASP A 380 -15.18 3.74 19.54
C ASP A 380 -14.33 4.83 20.20
N TYR A 381 -13.06 4.85 19.90
CA TYR A 381 -12.06 5.84 20.30
C TYR A 381 -11.13 6.12 19.14
N SER A 382 -10.52 7.29 19.16
CA SER A 382 -9.45 7.68 18.24
C SER A 382 -8.20 8.07 19.04
N ALA A 383 -7.10 8.26 18.35
CA ALA A 383 -5.86 8.73 18.92
C ALA A 383 -5.24 9.84 18.08
N PHE A 384 -4.44 10.68 18.70
CA PHE A 384 -3.54 11.60 18.03
C PHE A 384 -2.13 11.24 18.42
N LEU A 385 -1.25 11.06 17.44
CA LEU A 385 0.12 10.62 17.64
C LEU A 385 1.10 11.69 17.16
N MET A 386 2.15 11.91 17.93
CA MET A 386 3.33 12.66 17.52
C MET A 386 4.54 11.74 17.66
N ALA A 387 5.39 11.69 16.67
CA ALA A 387 6.55 10.82 16.68
C ALA A 387 7.81 11.56 16.23
N GLY A 388 8.97 11.13 16.75
CA GLY A 388 10.24 11.72 16.35
C GLY A 388 11.41 10.77 16.51
N ARG A 389 12.45 11.01 15.70
CA ARG A 389 13.72 10.28 15.73
C ARG A 389 14.86 11.21 16.10
N PRO A 390 15.77 10.77 16.99
CA PRO A 390 16.87 11.58 17.44
C PRO A 390 17.98 11.71 16.41
N LYS A 391 18.64 12.85 16.40
CA LYS A 391 19.91 13.08 15.71
C LYS A 391 21.05 12.30 16.42
N ALA A 392 22.21 12.29 15.82
CA ALA A 392 23.40 11.71 16.45
C ALA A 392 23.72 12.41 17.79
N GLY A 393 23.75 11.65 18.87
CA GLY A 393 24.01 12.15 20.23
C GLY A 393 22.80 12.83 20.92
N GLN A 394 21.66 12.95 20.25
CA GLN A 394 20.44 13.46 20.84
C GLN A 394 19.69 12.33 21.57
N THR A 395 19.14 12.63 22.73
CA THR A 395 18.33 11.70 23.51
C THR A 395 16.87 11.69 23.06
N LEU A 396 16.15 10.61 23.37
CA LEU A 396 14.69 10.54 23.12
C LEU A 396 13.92 11.57 23.95
N ASP A 397 14.42 11.92 25.16
CA ASP A 397 13.79 12.97 25.99
C ASP A 397 13.92 14.35 25.35
N GLU A 398 15.06 14.67 24.76
CA GLU A 398 15.22 15.93 24.01
C GLU A 398 14.26 16.02 22.82
N VAL A 399 14.03 14.91 22.10
CA VAL A 399 13.04 14.86 21.01
C VAL A 399 11.61 15.02 21.56
N LYS A 400 11.30 14.35 22.69
CA LYS A 400 10.00 14.53 23.37
C LYS A 400 9.76 16.00 23.72
N ASP A 401 10.75 16.66 24.32
CA ASP A 401 10.62 18.04 24.76
C ASP A 401 10.45 19.01 23.57
N LEU A 402 11.07 18.71 22.41
CA LEU A 402 10.83 19.45 21.17
C LEU A 402 9.37 19.29 20.71
N LEU A 403 8.84 18.07 20.66
CA LEU A 403 7.46 17.81 20.25
C LEU A 403 6.44 18.48 21.19
N LEU A 404 6.65 18.39 22.49
CA LEU A 404 5.82 19.07 23.50
C LEU A 404 5.93 20.61 23.39
N GLY A 405 7.09 21.11 22.97
CA GLY A 405 7.30 22.53 22.68
C GLY A 405 6.38 23.04 21.56
N GLU A 406 6.20 22.27 20.49
CA GLU A 406 5.29 22.64 19.41
C GLU A 406 3.81 22.58 19.85
N LEU A 407 3.44 21.60 20.68
CA LEU A 407 2.12 21.60 21.30
C LEU A 407 1.89 22.81 22.21
N LYS A 408 2.92 23.26 22.93
CA LYS A 408 2.81 24.46 23.73
C LYS A 408 2.56 25.70 22.87
N LYS A 409 3.26 25.86 21.74
CA LYS A 409 2.99 26.95 20.79
C LYS A 409 1.55 26.91 20.29
N LEU A 410 1.04 25.73 19.94
CA LEU A 410 -0.35 25.56 19.53
C LEU A 410 -1.33 25.99 20.63
N ARG A 411 -1.11 25.57 21.88
CA ARG A 411 -1.93 25.95 23.05
C ARG A 411 -1.88 27.42 23.36
N ASP A 412 -0.73 28.06 23.17
CA ASP A 412 -0.53 29.50 23.37
C ASP A 412 -1.08 30.33 22.19
N GLY A 413 -1.44 29.70 21.07
CA GLY A 413 -1.88 30.37 19.85
C GLY A 413 -0.73 30.99 19.05
N ASP A 414 0.49 30.51 19.25
CA ASP A 414 1.67 30.99 18.52
C ASP A 414 1.81 30.27 17.16
N PHE A 415 0.87 30.56 16.28
CA PHE A 415 0.87 30.14 14.88
C PHE A 415 0.18 31.16 13.98
N ASP A 416 0.52 31.17 12.69
CA ASP A 416 -0.08 32.10 11.72
C ASP A 416 -1.54 31.72 11.44
N GLU A 417 -2.48 32.64 11.71
CA GLU A 417 -3.92 32.42 11.46
C GLU A 417 -4.23 32.16 9.98
N LYS A 418 -3.42 32.66 9.06
CA LYS A 418 -3.56 32.41 7.61
C LYS A 418 -3.39 30.93 7.26
N MET A 419 -2.77 30.13 8.14
CA MET A 419 -2.66 28.69 7.97
C MET A 419 -4.01 27.99 7.95
N LEU A 420 -5.05 28.56 8.61
CA LEU A 420 -6.39 27.96 8.59
C LEU A 420 -6.97 27.94 7.16
N GLU A 421 -6.89 29.04 6.45
CA GLU A 421 -7.33 29.14 5.05
C GLU A 421 -6.47 28.24 4.13
N ALA A 422 -5.15 28.27 4.32
CA ALA A 422 -4.23 27.42 3.56
C ALA A 422 -4.53 25.92 3.77
N ASN A 423 -4.79 25.50 5.01
CA ASN A 423 -5.17 24.12 5.32
C ASN A 423 -6.46 23.72 4.59
N ILE A 424 -7.50 24.58 4.60
CA ILE A 424 -8.75 24.29 3.88
C ILE A 424 -8.53 24.14 2.37
N ASN A 425 -7.69 24.99 1.77
CA ASN A 425 -7.37 24.89 0.36
C ASN A 425 -6.59 23.60 0.03
N ASN A 426 -5.69 23.18 0.90
CA ASN A 426 -4.97 21.92 0.75
C ASN A 426 -5.89 20.70 0.98
N PHE A 427 -6.89 20.77 1.89
CA PHE A 427 -7.93 19.72 1.98
C PHE A 427 -8.76 19.64 0.71
N LYS A 428 -9.13 20.77 0.08
CA LYS A 428 -9.82 20.78 -1.23
C LYS A 428 -8.94 20.14 -2.31
N LEU A 429 -7.65 20.50 -2.35
CA LEU A 429 -6.68 19.90 -3.26
C LEU A 429 -6.62 18.37 -3.06
N TYR A 430 -6.49 17.93 -1.83
CA TYR A 430 -6.47 16.50 -1.51
C TYR A 430 -7.77 15.80 -1.92
N GLN A 431 -8.92 16.41 -1.68
CA GLN A 431 -10.22 15.87 -2.11
C GLN A 431 -10.29 15.69 -3.63
N LEU A 432 -9.76 16.66 -4.42
CA LEU A 432 -9.69 16.50 -5.89
C LEU A 432 -8.88 15.27 -6.30
N TYR A 433 -7.74 15.01 -5.65
CA TYR A 433 -6.97 13.79 -5.90
C TYR A 433 -7.74 12.51 -5.53
N GLN A 434 -8.44 12.52 -4.40
CA GLN A 434 -9.26 11.37 -3.98
C GLN A 434 -10.38 11.07 -4.98
N LEU A 435 -11.02 12.10 -5.55
CA LEU A 435 -12.08 11.96 -6.53
C LEU A 435 -11.61 11.35 -7.86
N GLU A 436 -10.30 11.34 -8.15
CA GLU A 436 -9.74 10.72 -9.34
C GLU A 436 -9.66 9.20 -9.30
N SER A 437 -9.73 8.58 -8.12
CA SER A 437 -9.56 7.15 -7.90
C SER A 437 -10.89 6.47 -7.54
N ASN A 438 -11.28 5.44 -8.28
CA ASN A 438 -12.44 4.61 -7.90
C ASN A 438 -12.25 3.94 -6.54
N ASP A 439 -11.03 3.52 -6.23
CA ASP A 439 -10.65 2.95 -4.95
C ASP A 439 -10.91 3.92 -3.79
N ALA A 440 -10.35 5.13 -3.85
CA ALA A 440 -10.53 6.16 -2.82
C ALA A 440 -11.99 6.62 -2.67
N ARG A 441 -12.73 6.70 -3.79
CA ARG A 441 -14.16 7.04 -3.77
C ARG A 441 -14.99 5.98 -3.05
N ALA A 442 -14.72 4.71 -3.29
CA ALA A 442 -15.41 3.60 -2.65
C ALA A 442 -15.00 3.39 -1.19
N ASP A 443 -13.69 3.58 -0.87
CA ASP A 443 -13.19 3.50 0.51
C ASP A 443 -13.80 4.58 1.41
N TRP A 444 -14.05 5.79 0.89
CA TRP A 444 -14.72 6.83 1.67
C TRP A 444 -16.11 6.36 2.18
N PHE A 445 -16.85 5.60 1.37
CA PHE A 445 -18.11 4.97 1.84
C PHE A 445 -17.86 3.90 2.90
N VAL A 446 -16.81 3.09 2.75
CA VAL A 446 -16.42 2.09 3.75
C VAL A 446 -16.15 2.76 5.10
N GLN A 447 -15.34 3.83 5.10
CA GLN A 447 -15.02 4.57 6.33
C GLN A 447 -16.28 5.17 6.97
N SER A 448 -17.15 5.80 6.19
CA SER A 448 -18.42 6.33 6.67
C SER A 448 -19.30 5.24 7.28
N PHE A 449 -19.44 4.10 6.61
CA PHE A 449 -20.20 2.96 7.12
C PHE A 449 -19.64 2.43 8.43
N ILE A 450 -18.34 2.14 8.50
CA ILE A 450 -17.70 1.53 9.67
C ILE A 450 -17.76 2.46 10.88
N ASN A 451 -17.49 3.74 10.68
CA ASN A 451 -17.51 4.75 11.73
C ASN A 451 -18.94 5.07 12.20
N GLY A 452 -19.97 4.64 11.45
CA GLY A 452 -21.36 4.96 11.75
C GLY A 452 -21.70 6.44 11.54
N SER A 453 -20.89 7.15 10.75
CA SER A 453 -21.15 8.54 10.40
C SER A 453 -22.30 8.69 9.41
N ASN A 454 -22.96 9.83 9.45
CA ASN A 454 -23.98 10.16 8.45
C ASN A 454 -23.29 10.74 7.22
N TRP A 455 -23.65 10.28 6.01
CA TRP A 455 -23.03 10.74 4.77
C TRP A 455 -23.16 12.26 4.56
N ALA A 456 -24.26 12.87 5.02
CA ALA A 456 -24.42 14.32 4.97
C ALA A 456 -23.41 15.06 5.86
N ASP A 457 -23.02 14.47 6.98
CA ASP A 457 -21.96 15.02 7.84
C ASP A 457 -20.59 14.93 7.17
N GLU A 458 -20.28 13.83 6.47
CA GLU A 458 -19.04 13.67 5.70
C GLU A 458 -18.94 14.72 4.59
N VAL A 459 -19.99 14.87 3.77
CA VAL A 459 -20.04 15.85 2.67
C VAL A 459 -19.85 17.27 3.14
N THR A 460 -20.36 17.60 4.32
CA THR A 460 -20.33 18.98 4.87
C THR A 460 -19.21 19.23 5.88
N ALA A 461 -18.33 18.24 6.12
CA ALA A 461 -17.25 18.35 7.09
C ALA A 461 -16.30 19.53 6.76
N LEU A 462 -15.89 19.67 5.51
CA LEU A 462 -15.01 20.75 5.09
C LEU A 462 -15.62 22.14 5.27
N ASP A 463 -16.93 22.28 5.05
CA ASP A 463 -17.65 23.52 5.30
C ASP A 463 -17.69 23.88 6.79
N ARG A 464 -17.76 22.88 7.68
CA ARG A 464 -17.68 23.11 9.13
C ARG A 464 -16.24 23.46 9.55
N MET A 465 -15.27 22.73 9.04
CA MET A 465 -13.84 22.97 9.31
C MET A 465 -13.41 24.37 8.87
N SER A 466 -13.93 24.87 7.75
CA SER A 466 -13.63 26.21 7.24
C SER A 466 -14.13 27.36 8.14
N LYS A 467 -15.01 27.07 9.10
CA LYS A 467 -15.54 28.06 10.06
C LYS A 467 -14.79 28.09 11.38
N LEU A 468 -13.86 27.15 11.59
CA LEU A 468 -13.06 27.11 12.80
C LEU A 468 -12.14 28.34 12.88
N THR A 469 -12.13 28.96 14.03
CA THR A 469 -11.27 30.12 14.33
C THR A 469 -10.01 29.69 15.06
N LYS A 470 -9.02 30.56 15.10
CA LYS A 470 -7.81 30.36 15.89
C LYS A 470 -8.14 30.11 17.38
N GLN A 471 -9.16 30.79 17.93
CA GLN A 471 -9.60 30.58 19.30
C GLN A 471 -10.18 29.18 19.53
N ASP A 472 -10.92 28.64 18.56
CA ASP A 472 -11.45 27.28 18.65
C ASP A 472 -10.32 26.25 18.69
N ILE A 473 -9.29 26.44 17.87
CA ILE A 473 -8.10 25.57 17.82
C ILE A 473 -7.35 25.64 19.16
N VAL A 474 -7.09 26.84 19.69
CA VAL A 474 -6.41 27.03 20.97
C VAL A 474 -7.20 26.41 22.13
N ALA A 475 -8.53 26.63 22.17
CA ALA A 475 -9.40 26.03 23.18
C ALA A 475 -9.39 24.51 23.11
N PHE A 476 -9.45 23.94 21.90
CA PHE A 476 -9.36 22.50 21.65
C PHE A 476 -8.02 21.92 22.13
N ALA A 477 -6.90 22.52 21.73
CA ALA A 477 -5.57 22.08 22.14
C ALA A 477 -5.39 22.09 23.66
N ASN A 478 -5.83 23.16 24.34
CA ASN A 478 -5.78 23.27 25.81
C ASN A 478 -6.67 22.24 26.52
N LYS A 479 -7.76 21.81 25.90
CA LYS A 479 -8.64 20.79 26.45
C LYS A 479 -8.06 19.39 26.33
N TYR A 480 -7.56 19.02 25.15
CA TYR A 480 -7.26 17.63 24.80
C TYR A 480 -5.77 17.28 24.78
N LEU A 481 -4.89 18.22 24.42
CA LEU A 481 -3.47 18.00 24.18
C LEU A 481 -2.61 18.58 25.30
N LYS A 482 -2.70 17.97 26.50
CA LYS A 482 -1.90 18.35 27.67
C LYS A 482 -0.64 17.48 27.75
N ASP A 483 0.33 17.95 28.54
CA ASP A 483 1.60 17.23 28.70
C ASP A 483 1.47 16.00 29.64
N ASP A 484 0.40 15.94 30.44
CA ASP A 484 0.17 14.92 31.46
C ASP A 484 -0.95 13.90 31.13
N ASN A 485 -1.69 14.06 30.04
CA ASN A 485 -2.79 13.17 29.68
C ASN A 485 -2.48 12.28 28.46
N CYS A 486 -1.25 11.86 28.29
CA CYS A 486 -0.76 11.13 27.12
C CYS A 486 -0.03 9.84 27.49
N ALA A 487 0.13 8.97 26.49
CA ALA A 487 1.08 7.87 26.52
C ALA A 487 2.42 8.31 25.89
N ILE A 488 3.53 7.85 26.44
CA ILE A 488 4.88 8.12 25.98
C ILE A 488 5.57 6.78 25.74
N ILE A 489 5.87 6.47 24.50
CA ILE A 489 6.46 5.20 24.08
C ILE A 489 7.89 5.44 23.62
N TYR A 490 8.84 4.95 24.37
CA TYR A 490 10.25 4.97 24.03
C TYR A 490 10.60 3.69 23.28
N LYS A 491 10.86 3.77 21.99
CA LYS A 491 11.43 2.66 21.23
C LYS A 491 12.94 2.72 21.34
N ARG A 492 13.53 1.74 22.01
CA ARG A 492 14.97 1.63 22.24
C ARG A 492 15.59 0.55 21.35
N GLN A 493 16.80 0.78 20.88
CA GLN A 493 17.55 -0.23 20.14
C GLN A 493 18.01 -1.34 21.10
N GLY A 494 17.75 -2.58 20.75
CA GLY A 494 18.17 -3.78 21.49
C GLY A 494 17.28 -4.98 21.26
N LYS A 495 17.71 -6.11 21.82
CA LYS A 495 16.87 -7.33 21.78
C LYS A 495 15.71 -7.19 22.76
N ASP A 496 14.53 -7.63 22.34
CA ASP A 496 13.38 -7.72 23.22
C ASP A 496 13.60 -8.87 24.24
N PRO A 497 13.70 -8.57 25.55
CA PRO A 497 13.92 -9.60 26.55
C PRO A 497 12.75 -10.57 26.70
N ASN A 498 11.57 -10.22 26.21
CA ASN A 498 10.34 -11.02 26.28
C ASN A 498 10.03 -11.77 25.00
N GLU A 499 10.93 -11.72 24.03
CA GLU A 499 10.72 -12.35 22.73
C GLU A 499 10.62 -13.86 22.85
N LYS A 500 9.46 -14.42 22.45
CA LYS A 500 9.22 -15.87 22.44
C LYS A 500 9.29 -16.41 21.01
N LYS A 501 9.95 -17.55 20.82
CA LYS A 501 9.89 -18.29 19.57
C LYS A 501 8.67 -19.21 19.61
N ILE A 502 7.82 -19.14 18.56
CA ILE A 502 6.74 -20.10 18.38
C ILE A 502 7.31 -21.34 17.66
N GLU A 503 7.19 -22.50 18.29
CA GLU A 503 7.43 -23.78 17.59
C GLU A 503 6.21 -24.14 16.76
N LYS A 504 6.46 -24.51 15.51
CA LYS A 504 5.44 -24.97 14.58
C LYS A 504 5.37 -26.49 14.59
N PRO A 505 4.16 -27.08 14.55
CA PRO A 505 4.02 -28.50 14.23
C PRO A 505 4.41 -28.72 12.75
N GLN A 506 4.92 -29.91 12.46
CA GLN A 506 5.12 -30.32 11.07
C GLN A 506 3.77 -30.71 10.46
N ILE A 507 3.53 -30.24 9.23
CA ILE A 507 2.33 -30.56 8.46
C ILE A 507 2.68 -31.35 7.19
N THR A 508 1.77 -32.20 6.76
CA THR A 508 1.87 -32.88 5.47
C THR A 508 1.43 -31.95 4.35
N PRO A 509 2.24 -31.73 3.28
CA PRO A 509 1.84 -30.93 2.13
C PRO A 509 0.51 -31.42 1.54
N ILE A 510 -0.41 -30.49 1.29
CA ILE A 510 -1.74 -30.81 0.77
C ILE A 510 -1.73 -31.10 -0.73
N VAL A 511 -2.74 -31.83 -1.20
CA VAL A 511 -2.95 -32.12 -2.64
C VAL A 511 -3.50 -30.89 -3.35
N MET A 512 -2.89 -30.49 -4.45
CA MET A 512 -3.21 -29.21 -5.13
C MET A 512 -4.29 -29.30 -6.21
N ASN A 513 -4.79 -30.43 -6.60
CA ASN A 513 -5.90 -30.62 -7.56
C ASN A 513 -6.04 -29.54 -8.67
N ARG A 514 -4.90 -29.15 -9.30
CA ARG A 514 -4.80 -27.95 -10.19
C ARG A 514 -5.73 -27.99 -11.38
N ASP A 515 -5.92 -29.16 -11.97
CA ASP A 515 -6.72 -29.33 -13.20
C ASP A 515 -8.21 -29.56 -12.91
N THR A 516 -8.56 -29.62 -11.62
CA THR A 516 -9.94 -29.79 -11.19
C THR A 516 -10.60 -28.43 -10.97
N VAL A 517 -11.84 -28.28 -11.43
CA VAL A 517 -12.68 -27.12 -11.23
C VAL A 517 -14.10 -27.55 -10.86
N SER A 518 -14.75 -26.77 -9.98
CA SER A 518 -16.12 -27.03 -9.55
C SER A 518 -17.14 -26.84 -10.69
N ALA A 519 -18.35 -27.35 -10.48
CA ALA A 519 -19.47 -27.03 -11.36
C ALA A 519 -19.81 -25.53 -11.36
N PHE A 520 -19.61 -24.86 -10.22
CA PHE A 520 -19.87 -23.43 -10.07
C PHE A 520 -18.91 -22.61 -10.92
N LEU A 521 -17.60 -22.90 -10.92
CA LEU A 521 -16.65 -22.20 -11.79
C LEU A 521 -16.96 -22.44 -13.27
N LYS A 522 -17.32 -23.67 -13.65
CA LYS A 522 -17.73 -23.96 -15.05
C LYS A 522 -18.97 -23.14 -15.48
N GLU A 523 -19.92 -22.96 -14.57
CA GLU A 523 -21.12 -22.14 -14.82
C GLU A 523 -20.73 -20.66 -15.04
N ILE A 524 -19.86 -20.09 -14.19
CA ILE A 524 -19.36 -18.72 -14.33
C ILE A 524 -18.64 -18.55 -15.67
N GLN A 525 -17.74 -19.48 -16.03
CA GLN A 525 -17.02 -19.42 -17.31
C GLN A 525 -17.92 -19.59 -18.54
N ALA A 526 -19.04 -20.29 -18.40
CA ALA A 526 -20.02 -20.48 -19.48
C ALA A 526 -21.01 -19.30 -19.63
N SER A 527 -20.98 -18.35 -18.69
CA SER A 527 -21.89 -17.20 -18.73
C SER A 527 -21.65 -16.34 -19.96
N GLN A 528 -22.76 -15.91 -20.61
CA GLN A 528 -22.68 -15.05 -21.79
C GLN A 528 -22.59 -13.59 -21.34
N VAL A 529 -21.41 -13.00 -21.51
CA VAL A 529 -21.14 -11.61 -21.15
C VAL A 529 -20.76 -10.85 -22.44
N GLN A 530 -21.36 -9.67 -22.63
CA GLN A 530 -20.99 -8.81 -23.77
C GLN A 530 -19.53 -8.35 -23.60
N PRO A 531 -18.64 -8.60 -24.57
CA PRO A 531 -17.25 -8.24 -24.45
C PRO A 531 -17.07 -6.71 -24.46
N ILE A 532 -16.13 -6.22 -23.65
CA ILE A 532 -15.63 -4.86 -23.72
C ILE A 532 -14.51 -4.84 -24.76
N GLU A 533 -14.54 -3.89 -25.68
CA GLU A 533 -13.48 -3.74 -26.67
C GLU A 533 -12.24 -3.07 -26.05
N PRO A 534 -11.04 -3.57 -26.35
CA PRO A 534 -9.80 -2.97 -25.86
C PRO A 534 -9.56 -1.60 -26.48
N VAL A 535 -9.03 -0.67 -25.68
CA VAL A 535 -8.63 0.65 -26.15
C VAL A 535 -7.13 0.82 -25.94
N PHE A 536 -6.43 1.08 -27.03
CA PHE A 536 -4.99 1.30 -27.05
C PHE A 536 -4.69 2.76 -27.40
N LEU A 537 -3.59 3.27 -26.88
CA LEU A 537 -3.19 4.64 -27.13
C LEU A 537 -2.74 4.85 -28.59
N ASP A 538 -3.11 6.00 -29.13
CA ASP A 538 -2.55 6.57 -30.34
C ASP A 538 -1.77 7.83 -29.94
N PHE A 539 -0.48 7.70 -29.73
CA PHE A 539 0.37 8.80 -29.23
C PHE A 539 0.32 10.05 -30.11
N SER A 540 -0.03 9.91 -31.40
CA SER A 540 -0.17 11.06 -32.31
C SER A 540 -1.45 11.88 -32.07
N LYS A 541 -2.46 11.28 -31.43
CA LYS A 541 -3.74 11.93 -31.09
C LYS A 541 -3.87 12.22 -29.60
N ASP A 542 -3.34 11.32 -28.76
CA ASP A 542 -3.49 11.37 -27.31
C ASP A 542 -2.55 12.37 -26.65
N LEU A 543 -1.50 12.81 -27.33
CA LEU A 543 -0.50 13.76 -26.87
C LEU A 543 -0.24 14.84 -27.91
N THR A 544 0.15 16.02 -27.45
CA THR A 544 0.68 17.08 -28.30
C THR A 544 2.16 17.29 -28.01
N GLN A 545 2.98 17.25 -29.05
CA GLN A 545 4.40 17.57 -28.95
C GLN A 545 4.61 19.03 -29.32
N LEU A 546 5.18 19.78 -28.40
CA LEU A 546 5.46 21.21 -28.53
C LEU A 546 6.96 21.45 -28.34
N LYS A 547 7.39 22.67 -28.57
CA LYS A 547 8.72 23.14 -28.23
C LYS A 547 8.63 24.43 -27.41
N ALA A 548 9.35 24.47 -26.32
CA ALA A 548 9.62 25.71 -25.57
C ALA A 548 10.89 26.38 -26.12
N GLN A 549 11.34 27.48 -25.47
CA GLN A 549 12.59 28.17 -25.82
C GLN A 549 13.78 27.19 -25.83
N SER A 550 14.82 27.52 -26.58
CA SER A 550 16.02 26.71 -26.78
C SER A 550 15.72 25.28 -27.30
N ASP A 551 14.62 25.15 -28.08
CA ASP A 551 14.15 23.88 -28.67
C ASP A 551 13.84 22.76 -27.62
N ILE A 552 13.56 23.10 -26.36
CA ILE A 552 13.21 22.13 -25.33
C ILE A 552 11.93 21.39 -25.74
N PRO A 553 11.97 20.05 -25.87
CA PRO A 553 10.77 19.28 -26.17
C PRO A 553 9.76 19.35 -25.02
N VAL A 554 8.49 19.59 -25.34
CA VAL A 554 7.37 19.61 -24.39
C VAL A 554 6.34 18.56 -24.81
N ILE A 555 6.08 17.61 -23.93
CA ILE A 555 5.03 16.60 -24.09
C ILE A 555 3.82 17.09 -23.29
N TYR A 556 2.79 17.48 -24.03
CA TYR A 556 1.62 18.15 -23.49
C TYR A 556 0.38 17.28 -23.57
N ARG A 557 -0.40 17.26 -22.50
CA ARG A 557 -1.77 16.74 -22.47
C ARG A 557 -2.65 17.62 -21.60
N GLN A 558 -3.79 18.05 -22.15
CA GLN A 558 -4.74 18.86 -21.39
C GLN A 558 -5.53 18.01 -20.40
N ASN A 559 -5.64 18.48 -19.17
CA ASN A 559 -6.57 17.96 -18.15
C ASN A 559 -7.94 18.66 -18.35
N THR A 560 -8.95 17.90 -18.71
CA THR A 560 -10.33 18.37 -18.89
C THR A 560 -11.26 17.94 -17.76
N SER A 561 -10.71 17.26 -16.73
CA SER A 561 -11.48 16.63 -15.66
C SER A 561 -11.57 17.48 -14.40
N ASN A 562 -10.51 18.20 -14.07
CA ASN A 562 -10.41 19.03 -12.86
C ASN A 562 -9.30 20.08 -13.01
N ASP A 563 -9.07 20.84 -11.93
CA ASP A 563 -8.14 21.95 -11.89
C ASP A 563 -6.72 21.57 -11.41
N LEU A 564 -6.37 20.30 -11.43
CA LEU A 564 -5.04 19.83 -11.05
C LEU A 564 -4.06 19.94 -12.19
N PHE A 565 -2.83 20.40 -11.88
CA PHE A 565 -1.72 20.38 -12.82
C PHE A 565 -0.55 19.54 -12.30
N GLN A 566 0.21 19.01 -13.24
CA GLN A 566 1.52 18.42 -13.05
C GLN A 566 2.45 18.92 -14.16
N LEU A 567 3.52 19.60 -13.78
CA LEU A 567 4.59 20.05 -14.67
C LEU A 567 5.89 19.36 -14.24
N ILE A 568 6.58 18.70 -15.18
CA ILE A 568 7.81 17.99 -14.86
C ILE A 568 8.93 18.41 -15.80
N TYR A 569 10.08 18.79 -15.23
CA TYR A 569 11.33 18.87 -15.97
C TYR A 569 12.07 17.54 -15.82
N LEU A 570 12.32 16.87 -16.93
CA LEU A 570 12.87 15.52 -16.99
C LEU A 570 14.26 15.56 -17.61
N PHE A 571 15.27 15.24 -16.82
CA PHE A 571 16.67 15.14 -17.23
C PHE A 571 17.06 13.66 -17.36
N ASP A 572 17.65 13.25 -18.49
CA ASP A 572 18.23 11.92 -18.67
C ASP A 572 19.62 11.83 -18.04
N MET A 573 19.77 12.42 -16.85
CA MET A 573 20.95 12.33 -15.99
C MET A 573 20.54 12.11 -14.54
N GLY A 574 21.36 11.40 -13.80
CA GLY A 574 21.14 11.14 -12.37
C GLY A 574 22.45 11.02 -11.60
N SER A 575 22.41 10.30 -10.47
CA SER A 575 23.58 10.15 -9.59
C SER A 575 24.79 9.50 -10.28
N ARG A 576 24.60 8.68 -11.32
CA ARG A 576 25.70 8.12 -12.11
C ARG A 576 26.43 9.16 -12.95
N ASN A 577 25.77 10.26 -13.32
CA ASN A 577 26.34 11.38 -14.08
C ASN A 577 26.96 12.42 -13.16
N ASP A 578 26.31 12.71 -12.04
CA ASP A 578 26.82 13.58 -10.97
C ASP A 578 26.49 12.99 -9.60
N LYS A 579 27.51 12.43 -8.96
CA LYS A 579 27.42 11.75 -7.66
C LYS A 579 26.88 12.67 -6.54
N ALA A 580 27.08 13.99 -6.68
CA ALA A 580 26.64 14.98 -5.71
C ALA A 580 25.22 15.52 -5.94
N LEU A 581 24.59 15.15 -7.06
CA LEU A 581 23.28 15.67 -7.43
C LEU A 581 22.18 15.36 -6.39
N GLY A 582 22.21 14.15 -5.83
CA GLY A 582 21.30 13.77 -4.75
C GLY A 582 21.46 14.61 -3.48
N MET A 583 22.73 14.98 -3.16
CA MET A 583 23.03 15.86 -2.03
C MET A 583 22.60 17.32 -2.32
N ALA A 584 22.78 17.79 -3.57
CA ALA A 584 22.34 19.11 -3.99
C ALA A 584 20.79 19.25 -3.90
N ALA A 585 20.07 18.23 -4.36
CA ALA A 585 18.60 18.21 -4.26
C ALA A 585 18.11 18.22 -2.79
N GLN A 586 18.72 17.43 -1.92
CA GLN A 586 18.40 17.46 -0.49
C GLN A 586 18.76 18.80 0.16
N TYR A 587 19.87 19.39 -0.24
CA TYR A 587 20.31 20.68 0.29
C TYR A 587 19.37 21.82 -0.13
N LEU A 588 18.81 21.76 -1.33
CA LEU A 588 17.84 22.76 -1.83
C LEU A 588 16.65 22.97 -0.89
N GLU A 589 16.22 21.91 -0.21
CA GLU A 589 15.12 21.95 0.77
C GLU A 589 15.37 22.91 1.95
N TYR A 590 16.64 23.22 2.22
CA TYR A 590 17.08 24.08 3.31
C TYR A 590 17.56 25.47 2.83
N LEU A 591 17.33 25.79 1.57
CA LEU A 591 17.79 27.06 0.98
C LEU A 591 16.63 28.02 0.73
N GLY A 592 16.92 29.29 0.96
CA GLY A 592 16.06 30.40 0.53
C GLY A 592 16.67 31.13 -0.66
N THR A 593 16.03 32.22 -1.05
CA THR A 593 16.53 33.18 -2.05
C THR A 593 17.15 34.41 -1.36
N SER A 594 17.67 35.33 -2.12
CA SER A 594 18.23 36.61 -1.60
C SER A 594 17.21 37.45 -0.78
N ASP A 595 15.91 37.24 -0.98
CA ASP A 595 14.81 38.00 -0.34
C ASP A 595 13.77 37.14 0.39
N MET A 596 13.90 35.80 0.37
CA MET A 596 12.99 34.91 1.08
C MET A 596 13.78 33.87 1.85
N THR A 597 13.40 33.62 3.11
CA THR A 597 13.94 32.49 3.88
C THR A 597 13.39 31.16 3.35
N PRO A 598 14.02 30.00 3.65
CA PRO A 598 13.52 28.69 3.25
C PRO A 598 12.09 28.44 3.78
N GLU A 599 11.78 28.89 5.01
CA GLU A 599 10.45 28.76 5.61
C GLU A 599 9.42 29.58 4.81
N GLN A 600 9.77 30.79 4.39
CA GLN A 600 8.88 31.63 3.57
C GLN A 600 8.61 30.99 2.21
N VAL A 601 9.61 30.39 1.58
CA VAL A 601 9.42 29.64 0.32
C VAL A 601 8.41 28.50 0.51
N LYS A 602 8.58 27.68 1.55
CA LYS A 602 7.66 26.59 1.87
C LYS A 602 6.24 27.08 2.18
N GLN A 603 6.12 28.13 2.98
CA GLN A 603 4.82 28.72 3.31
C GLN A 603 4.10 29.26 2.07
N GLU A 604 4.81 29.90 1.13
CA GLU A 604 4.19 30.40 -0.11
C GLU A 604 3.70 29.24 -1.00
N PHE A 605 4.48 28.19 -1.16
CA PHE A 605 4.02 26.99 -1.88
C PHE A 605 2.76 26.41 -1.24
N TYR A 606 2.75 26.26 0.09
CA TYR A 606 1.61 25.73 0.82
C TYR A 606 0.35 26.58 0.69
N ARG A 607 0.49 27.91 0.74
CA ARG A 607 -0.63 28.85 0.52
C ARG A 607 -1.22 28.76 -0.88
N MET A 608 -0.39 28.50 -1.88
CA MET A 608 -0.83 28.30 -3.25
C MET A 608 -1.48 26.93 -3.48
N ALA A 609 -1.55 26.07 -2.47
CA ALA A 609 -1.88 24.66 -2.62
C ALA A 609 -1.07 24.02 -3.77
N CYS A 610 0.22 24.29 -3.77
CA CYS A 610 1.21 23.78 -4.72
C CYS A 610 2.39 23.21 -3.98
N SER A 611 3.12 22.33 -4.66
CA SER A 611 4.36 21.76 -4.14
C SER A 611 5.37 21.54 -5.26
N PHE A 612 6.64 21.40 -4.89
CA PHE A 612 7.69 20.96 -5.79
C PHE A 612 8.50 19.83 -5.16
N SER A 613 9.16 19.05 -5.99
CA SER A 613 10.18 18.10 -5.56
C SER A 613 11.28 18.00 -6.60
N VAL A 614 12.52 17.76 -6.15
CA VAL A 614 13.68 17.47 -7.00
C VAL A 614 14.17 16.07 -6.61
N SER A 615 14.04 15.11 -7.52
CA SER A 615 14.26 13.69 -7.25
C SER A 615 15.28 13.08 -8.22
N PRO A 616 16.59 13.16 -7.91
CA PRO A 616 17.62 12.48 -8.68
C PRO A 616 17.62 10.96 -8.42
N GLY A 617 17.29 10.19 -9.47
CA GLY A 617 17.53 8.74 -9.48
C GLY A 617 18.96 8.41 -9.95
N SER A 618 19.21 7.14 -10.30
CA SER A 618 20.49 6.75 -10.88
C SER A 618 20.66 7.26 -12.32
N GLU A 619 19.63 7.12 -13.14
CA GLU A 619 19.65 7.40 -14.58
C GLU A 619 18.99 8.73 -14.94
N ARG A 620 17.99 9.17 -14.15
CA ARG A 620 17.14 10.33 -14.43
C ARG A 620 16.92 11.19 -13.20
N THR A 621 16.72 12.49 -13.44
CA THR A 621 16.28 13.43 -12.43
C THR A 621 14.94 14.01 -12.85
N TYR A 622 14.04 14.08 -11.90
CA TYR A 622 12.70 14.63 -12.02
C TYR A 622 12.60 15.89 -11.16
N ILE A 623 12.21 17.00 -11.77
CA ILE A 623 11.69 18.16 -11.06
C ILE A 623 10.20 18.18 -11.30
N VAL A 624 9.41 18.07 -10.24
CA VAL A 624 7.96 17.94 -10.32
C VAL A 624 7.32 19.12 -9.59
N LEU A 625 6.46 19.86 -10.28
CA LEU A 625 5.56 20.86 -9.69
C LEU A 625 4.13 20.37 -9.85
N THR A 626 3.36 20.43 -8.78
CA THR A 626 1.95 20.01 -8.76
C THR A 626 1.10 20.93 -7.90
N GLY A 627 -0.19 20.96 -8.15
CA GLY A 627 -1.15 21.70 -7.33
C GLY A 627 -2.37 22.19 -8.11
N LEU A 628 -2.97 23.28 -7.62
CA LEU A 628 -4.08 23.95 -8.29
C LEU A 628 -3.56 24.80 -9.46
N ASN A 629 -4.14 24.60 -10.65
CA ASN A 629 -3.66 25.23 -11.89
C ASN A 629 -3.79 26.76 -11.89
N GLU A 630 -4.74 27.31 -11.16
CA GLU A 630 -4.85 28.77 -11.02
C GLU A 630 -3.58 29.42 -10.45
N ASN A 631 -2.83 28.68 -9.63
CA ASN A 631 -1.59 29.11 -9.00
C ASN A 631 -0.33 28.62 -9.73
N MET A 632 -0.46 27.84 -10.80
CA MET A 632 0.69 27.31 -11.55
C MET A 632 1.69 28.37 -11.99
N PRO A 633 1.29 29.51 -12.59
CA PRO A 633 2.26 30.53 -13.01
C PRO A 633 3.10 31.09 -11.86
N GLN A 634 2.50 31.32 -10.70
CA GLN A 634 3.16 31.81 -9.51
C GLN A 634 4.09 30.74 -8.89
N ALA A 635 3.63 29.48 -8.84
CA ALA A 635 4.43 28.35 -8.36
C ALA A 635 5.66 28.12 -9.23
N VAL A 636 5.51 28.17 -10.56
CA VAL A 636 6.62 28.10 -11.50
C VAL A 636 7.58 29.27 -11.28
N ALA A 637 7.08 30.49 -11.19
CA ALA A 637 7.92 31.68 -10.97
C ALA A 637 8.73 31.58 -9.67
N LEU A 638 8.12 31.14 -8.60
CA LEU A 638 8.79 30.94 -7.29
C LEU A 638 9.85 29.86 -7.36
N PHE A 639 9.53 28.72 -8.00
CA PHE A 639 10.49 27.63 -8.16
C PHE A 639 11.69 28.02 -9.02
N GLU A 640 11.46 28.66 -10.18
CA GLU A 640 12.52 29.14 -11.06
C GLU A 640 13.41 30.20 -10.36
N LYS A 641 12.80 31.05 -9.54
CA LYS A 641 13.55 31.99 -8.69
C LYS A 641 14.42 31.22 -7.68
N LEU A 642 13.88 30.19 -7.03
CA LEU A 642 14.66 29.37 -6.11
C LEU A 642 15.83 28.68 -6.81
N LEU A 643 15.63 28.13 -8.02
CA LEU A 643 16.71 27.52 -8.80
C LEU A 643 17.80 28.54 -9.15
N ALA A 644 17.42 29.77 -9.56
CA ALA A 644 18.35 30.80 -10.04
C ALA A 644 19.04 31.60 -8.92
N ASP A 645 18.45 31.67 -7.71
CA ASP A 645 18.87 32.55 -6.63
C ASP A 645 18.99 31.86 -5.27
N ALA A 646 19.13 30.53 -5.25
CA ALA A 646 19.34 29.78 -4.01
C ALA A 646 20.61 30.30 -3.29
N GLN A 647 20.48 30.63 -2.00
CA GLN A 647 21.56 31.21 -1.22
C GLN A 647 22.24 30.13 -0.34
N VAL A 648 23.56 30.08 -0.36
CA VAL A 648 24.32 29.13 0.43
C VAL A 648 24.08 29.30 1.94
N ASN A 649 23.77 28.19 2.62
CA ASN A 649 23.63 28.10 4.07
C ASN A 649 24.58 27.02 4.63
N LYS A 650 25.75 27.46 5.12
CA LYS A 650 26.81 26.58 5.60
C LYS A 650 26.41 25.77 6.84
N GLU A 651 25.58 26.34 7.71
CA GLU A 651 25.09 25.66 8.91
C GLU A 651 24.10 24.55 8.53
N ALA A 652 23.13 24.85 7.67
CA ALA A 652 22.19 23.85 7.18
C ALA A 652 22.92 22.69 6.45
N TYR A 653 23.99 22.99 5.70
CA TYR A 653 24.81 21.95 5.06
C TYR A 653 25.50 21.06 6.09
N ALA A 654 26.14 21.65 7.12
CA ALA A 654 26.82 20.87 8.15
C ALA A 654 25.85 19.96 8.92
N ASN A 655 24.67 20.46 9.22
CA ASN A 655 23.60 19.69 9.84
C ASN A 655 23.11 18.57 8.93
N LEU A 656 22.87 18.85 7.64
CA LEU A 656 22.45 17.87 6.64
C LEU A 656 23.46 16.72 6.50
N VAL A 657 24.77 17.04 6.53
CA VAL A 657 25.83 16.00 6.51
C VAL A 657 25.73 15.10 7.74
N ASN A 658 25.55 15.67 8.93
CA ASN A 658 25.41 14.89 10.16
C ASN A 658 24.15 14.01 10.13
N ASP A 659 23.03 14.55 9.66
CA ASP A 659 21.77 13.82 9.52
C ASP A 659 21.88 12.69 8.49
N GLN A 660 22.55 12.94 7.38
CA GLN A 660 22.84 11.91 6.38
C GLN A 660 23.69 10.77 6.94
N LEU A 661 24.72 11.07 7.72
CA LEU A 661 25.56 10.05 8.36
C LEU A 661 24.77 9.25 9.40
N LYS A 662 23.92 9.90 10.19
CA LYS A 662 23.02 9.22 11.13
C LYS A 662 22.02 8.33 10.40
N ALA A 663 21.39 8.83 9.33
CA ALA A 663 20.46 8.05 8.51
C ALA A 663 21.12 6.81 7.89
N ARG A 664 22.39 6.93 7.45
CA ARG A 664 23.20 5.79 6.96
C ARG A 664 23.46 4.74 8.04
N ALA A 665 23.77 5.18 9.27
CA ALA A 665 23.93 4.27 10.39
C ALA A 665 22.61 3.54 10.72
N ASP A 666 21.50 4.26 10.71
CA ASP A 666 20.17 3.70 10.98
C ASP A 666 19.71 2.73 9.88
N ALA A 667 20.02 3.02 8.62
CA ALA A 667 19.70 2.16 7.47
C ALA A 667 20.30 0.75 7.63
N LYS A 668 21.49 0.64 8.21
CA LYS A 668 22.15 -0.65 8.48
C LYS A 668 21.44 -1.49 9.55
N LEU A 669 20.55 -0.89 10.33
CA LEU A 669 19.73 -1.57 11.33
C LEU A 669 18.40 -2.10 10.77
N ASN A 670 18.02 -1.74 9.54
CA ASN A 670 16.74 -2.10 8.95
C ASN A 670 16.88 -3.31 8.02
N GLN A 671 16.11 -4.37 8.26
CA GLN A 671 16.18 -5.63 7.52
C GLN A 671 15.92 -5.45 6.01
N SER A 672 14.87 -4.72 5.65
CA SER A 672 14.50 -4.53 4.25
C SER A 672 15.54 -3.72 3.47
N GLN A 673 16.16 -2.71 4.11
CA GLN A 673 17.24 -1.95 3.48
C GLN A 673 18.49 -2.81 3.29
N ASN A 674 18.88 -3.61 4.29
CA ASN A 674 19.98 -4.56 4.16
C ASN A 674 19.74 -5.52 3.00
N PHE A 675 18.52 -6.08 2.89
CA PHE A 675 18.20 -7.01 1.81
C PHE A 675 18.24 -6.34 0.42
N ALA A 676 17.69 -5.13 0.28
CA ALA A 676 17.74 -4.38 -0.97
C ALA A 676 19.17 -4.08 -1.41
N ARG A 677 20.07 -3.74 -0.47
CA ARG A 677 21.50 -3.53 -0.74
C ARG A 677 22.21 -4.83 -1.12
N LEU A 678 21.89 -5.92 -0.45
CA LEU A 678 22.44 -7.25 -0.78
C LEU A 678 21.96 -7.72 -2.16
N MET A 679 20.70 -7.47 -2.53
CA MET A 679 20.19 -7.75 -3.88
C MET A 679 20.96 -6.95 -4.94
N ALA A 680 21.14 -5.65 -4.73
CA ALA A 680 21.91 -4.81 -5.64
C ALA A 680 23.36 -5.31 -5.76
N TYR A 681 23.98 -5.73 -4.66
CA TYR A 681 25.33 -6.33 -4.69
C TYR A 681 25.35 -7.66 -5.47
N THR A 682 24.35 -8.52 -5.25
CA THR A 682 24.24 -9.82 -5.93
C THR A 682 24.07 -9.67 -7.44
N GLU A 683 23.31 -8.69 -7.87
CA GLU A 683 23.03 -8.41 -9.28
C GLU A 683 24.15 -7.62 -9.97
N TRP A 684 24.75 -6.64 -9.30
CA TRP A 684 25.66 -5.67 -9.92
C TRP A 684 27.10 -5.72 -9.38
N GLY A 685 27.35 -6.44 -8.29
CA GLY A 685 28.65 -6.50 -7.62
C GLY A 685 28.90 -5.31 -6.69
N PRO A 686 30.16 -5.18 -6.22
CA PRO A 686 30.51 -4.17 -5.21
C PRO A 686 30.41 -2.72 -5.71
N GLN A 687 30.54 -2.48 -7.01
CA GLN A 687 30.37 -1.17 -7.64
C GLN A 687 29.01 -1.13 -8.36
N ASN A 688 28.02 -0.55 -7.74
CA ASN A 688 26.66 -0.50 -8.24
C ASN A 688 26.00 0.85 -7.89
N TYR A 689 24.81 1.08 -8.40
CA TYR A 689 24.05 2.31 -8.19
C TYR A 689 23.78 2.59 -6.70
N ALA A 690 23.71 1.57 -5.85
CA ALA A 690 23.41 1.71 -4.43
C ALA A 690 24.67 2.03 -3.59
N THR A 691 25.85 1.56 -4.01
CA THR A 691 27.15 1.84 -3.37
C THR A 691 27.85 3.07 -3.96
N TYR A 692 27.42 3.55 -5.14
CA TYR A 692 27.97 4.77 -5.76
C TYR A 692 27.37 6.02 -5.13
N THR A 693 27.86 6.36 -3.94
CA THR A 693 27.40 7.47 -3.14
C THR A 693 28.59 8.24 -2.56
N LEU A 694 28.38 9.50 -2.17
CA LEU A 694 29.44 10.31 -1.54
C LEU A 694 29.92 9.63 -0.25
N SER A 695 31.22 9.45 -0.10
CA SER A 695 31.82 8.97 1.15
C SER A 695 31.68 10.01 2.27
N GLU A 696 31.84 9.58 3.52
CA GLU A 696 31.85 10.50 4.67
C GLU A 696 32.89 11.62 4.51
N LYS A 697 34.07 11.27 3.98
CA LYS A 697 35.14 12.25 3.71
C LYS A 697 34.71 13.29 2.68
N GLU A 698 34.09 12.84 1.57
CA GLU A 698 33.59 13.74 0.51
C GLU A 698 32.49 14.66 1.09
N LEU A 699 31.53 14.11 1.83
CA LEU A 699 30.47 14.87 2.48
C LEU A 699 31.03 15.96 3.41
N LYS A 700 31.98 15.60 4.28
CA LYS A 700 32.57 16.55 5.26
C LYS A 700 33.51 17.59 4.64
N SER A 701 34.11 17.31 3.50
CA SER A 701 35.07 18.21 2.84
C SER A 701 34.49 19.04 1.71
N MET A 702 33.27 18.73 1.25
CA MET A 702 32.64 19.44 0.14
C MET A 702 32.31 20.89 0.50
N ASN A 703 32.59 21.80 -0.42
CA ASN A 703 32.16 23.19 -0.26
C ASN A 703 30.65 23.30 -0.62
N PRO A 704 29.78 23.75 0.30
CA PRO A 704 28.33 23.90 0.01
C PRO A 704 28.03 24.77 -1.22
N GLN A 705 28.89 25.72 -1.55
CA GLN A 705 28.75 26.53 -2.76
C GLN A 705 28.74 25.68 -4.04
N GLU A 706 29.49 24.58 -4.08
CA GLU A 706 29.47 23.68 -5.24
C GLU A 706 28.12 22.99 -5.46
N LEU A 707 27.33 22.77 -4.38
CA LEU A 707 25.98 22.24 -4.47
C LEU A 707 24.99 23.31 -4.97
N VAL A 708 25.14 24.55 -4.49
CA VAL A 708 24.35 25.69 -4.97
C VAL A 708 24.64 25.95 -6.45
N ASP A 709 25.90 25.91 -6.86
CA ASP A 709 26.29 26.07 -8.27
C ASP A 709 25.66 24.98 -9.16
N ARG A 710 25.51 23.72 -8.65
CA ARG A 710 24.81 22.64 -9.36
C ARG A 710 23.32 22.95 -9.52
N ILE A 711 22.69 23.47 -8.47
CA ILE A 711 21.28 23.88 -8.48
C ILE A 711 21.09 24.99 -9.53
N HIS A 712 21.92 26.06 -9.50
CA HIS A 712 21.83 27.17 -10.43
C HIS A 712 22.07 26.78 -11.89
N ASN A 713 22.78 25.67 -12.14
CA ASN A 713 23.08 25.21 -13.48
C ASN A 713 22.18 24.07 -13.96
N LEU A 714 21.25 23.60 -13.15
CA LEU A 714 20.50 22.38 -13.46
C LEU A 714 19.65 22.54 -14.73
N ASP A 715 18.97 23.66 -14.88
CA ASP A 715 18.14 24.01 -16.04
C ASP A 715 18.93 24.34 -17.32
N SER A 716 20.25 24.50 -17.20
CA SER A 716 21.12 24.74 -18.35
C SER A 716 21.40 23.49 -19.17
N TYR A 717 21.16 22.30 -18.64
CA TYR A 717 21.33 21.03 -19.32
C TYR A 717 20.15 20.68 -20.22
N LYS A 718 20.40 19.86 -21.24
CA LYS A 718 19.34 19.28 -22.08
C LYS A 718 18.33 18.52 -21.23
N HIS A 719 17.05 18.85 -21.40
CA HIS A 719 15.95 18.20 -20.69
C HIS A 719 14.68 18.22 -21.54
N ARG A 720 13.68 17.51 -21.08
CA ARG A 720 12.32 17.51 -21.62
C ARG A 720 11.35 18.05 -20.57
N ILE A 721 10.27 18.65 -21.03
CA ILE A 721 9.20 19.11 -20.16
C ILE A 721 7.98 18.24 -20.42
N THR A 722 7.27 17.81 -19.37
CA THR A 722 5.96 17.20 -19.50
C THR A 722 4.94 18.03 -18.76
N TYR A 723 3.75 18.12 -19.32
CA TYR A 723 2.65 18.82 -18.70
C TYR A 723 1.33 18.07 -18.84
N TYR A 724 0.66 17.91 -17.71
CA TYR A 724 -0.74 17.51 -17.61
C TYR A 724 -1.47 18.52 -16.72
N GLY A 725 -2.41 19.27 -17.27
CA GLY A 725 -3.14 20.30 -16.54
C GLY A 725 -4.17 21.01 -17.41
N PRO A 726 -5.04 21.86 -16.82
CA PRO A 726 -6.13 22.53 -17.55
C PRO A 726 -5.67 23.61 -18.52
N SER A 727 -4.49 24.25 -18.30
CA SER A 727 -3.99 25.31 -19.17
C SER A 727 -3.84 24.83 -20.61
N THR A 728 -4.21 25.67 -21.54
CA THR A 728 -3.96 25.45 -22.98
C THR A 728 -2.46 25.43 -23.30
N SER A 729 -2.12 24.87 -24.45
CA SER A 729 -0.71 24.85 -24.90
C SER A 729 -0.09 26.22 -25.00
N ASP A 730 -0.85 27.22 -25.45
CA ASP A 730 -0.36 28.60 -25.58
C ASP A 730 -0.13 29.26 -24.22
N GLU A 731 -1.03 29.02 -23.24
CA GLU A 731 -0.86 29.49 -21.87
C GLU A 731 0.35 28.89 -21.20
N LEU A 732 0.53 27.57 -21.33
CA LEU A 732 1.71 26.87 -20.82
C LEU A 732 3.00 27.43 -21.42
N LEU A 733 3.06 27.52 -22.77
CA LEU A 733 4.25 28.06 -23.45
C LEU A 733 4.53 29.52 -23.06
N ALA A 734 3.49 30.33 -22.81
CA ALA A 734 3.65 31.72 -22.33
C ALA A 734 4.27 31.74 -20.92
N VAL A 735 3.83 30.86 -20.00
CA VAL A 735 4.42 30.72 -18.66
C VAL A 735 5.87 30.26 -18.75
N LEU A 736 6.17 29.21 -19.51
CA LEU A 736 7.53 28.69 -19.70
C LEU A 736 8.45 29.77 -20.32
N LYS A 737 7.99 30.48 -21.33
CA LYS A 737 8.77 31.57 -21.96
C LYS A 737 9.09 32.68 -20.97
N LYS A 738 8.15 32.99 -20.09
CA LYS A 738 8.29 34.08 -19.12
C LYS A 738 9.19 33.67 -17.95
N GLU A 739 8.99 32.48 -17.40
CA GLU A 739 9.58 32.09 -16.11
C GLU A 739 10.79 31.13 -16.26
N HIS A 740 10.75 30.14 -17.13
CA HIS A 740 11.82 29.16 -17.32
C HIS A 740 12.98 29.75 -18.16
N LYS A 741 13.93 30.42 -17.49
CA LYS A 741 15.03 31.13 -18.10
C LYS A 741 16.24 30.24 -18.32
N VAL A 742 16.36 29.72 -19.52
CA VAL A 742 17.46 28.83 -19.93
C VAL A 742 18.41 29.49 -20.91
N PRO A 743 19.66 29.03 -21.02
CA PRO A 743 20.59 29.47 -22.06
C PRO A 743 20.04 29.24 -23.48
N ALA A 744 20.44 30.08 -24.43
CA ALA A 744 20.03 29.92 -25.84
C ALA A 744 20.47 28.55 -26.43
N THR A 745 21.56 27.99 -25.91
CA THR A 745 22.04 26.65 -26.25
C THR A 745 22.23 25.86 -24.95
N LEU A 746 21.48 24.76 -24.82
CA LEU A 746 21.59 23.89 -23.65
C LEU A 746 22.86 23.05 -23.71
N GLN A 747 23.43 22.80 -22.55
CA GLN A 747 24.59 21.96 -22.37
C GLN A 747 24.26 20.48 -22.59
N GLU A 748 25.21 19.73 -23.12
CA GLU A 748 25.12 18.27 -23.14
C GLU A 748 25.18 17.72 -21.72
N LEU A 749 24.50 16.59 -21.51
CA LEU A 749 24.50 15.92 -20.21
C LEU A 749 25.91 15.38 -19.90
N PRO A 750 26.38 15.46 -18.66
CA PRO A 750 27.65 14.86 -18.26
C PRO A 750 27.67 13.35 -18.54
N ALA A 751 28.84 12.82 -18.89
CA ALA A 751 29.01 11.39 -19.07
C ALA A 751 28.77 10.64 -17.73
N GLY A 752 27.98 9.59 -17.77
CA GLY A 752 27.68 8.79 -16.59
C GLY A 752 28.63 7.62 -16.39
N VAL A 753 28.81 7.20 -15.15
CA VAL A 753 29.48 5.93 -14.81
C VAL A 753 28.63 4.77 -15.29
N GLU A 754 29.25 3.78 -15.92
CA GLU A 754 28.58 2.55 -16.36
C GLU A 754 28.70 1.47 -15.30
N PHE A 755 27.59 1.06 -14.72
CA PHE A 755 27.53 -0.13 -13.86
C PHE A 755 27.31 -1.37 -14.72
N LYS A 756 27.99 -2.46 -14.36
CA LYS A 756 27.91 -3.72 -15.10
C LYS A 756 27.17 -4.76 -14.27
N GLN A 757 26.07 -5.28 -14.81
CA GLN A 757 25.40 -6.42 -14.22
C GLN A 757 26.34 -7.65 -14.22
N GLN A 758 26.33 -8.39 -13.13
CA GLN A 758 27.09 -9.65 -13.03
C GLN A 758 26.41 -10.75 -13.85
N LEU A 759 27.18 -11.46 -14.63
CA LEU A 759 26.71 -12.70 -15.26
C LEU A 759 26.77 -13.85 -14.24
N THR A 760 25.76 -14.69 -14.24
CA THR A 760 25.69 -15.86 -13.33
C THR A 760 26.26 -17.10 -14.03
N ASN A 761 27.59 -17.22 -14.03
CA ASN A 761 28.30 -18.36 -14.65
C ASN A 761 28.44 -19.54 -13.68
N ASP A 762 28.66 -19.24 -12.41
CA ASP A 762 28.82 -20.22 -11.32
C ASP A 762 27.90 -19.86 -10.16
N THR A 763 27.46 -20.87 -9.41
CA THR A 763 26.63 -20.65 -8.22
C THR A 763 27.44 -20.04 -7.08
N LYS A 764 27.00 -18.87 -6.64
CA LYS A 764 27.50 -18.20 -5.43
C LYS A 764 26.38 -17.94 -4.45
N ILE A 765 26.71 -18.06 -3.17
CA ILE A 765 25.79 -17.75 -2.07
C ILE A 765 26.31 -16.48 -1.39
N TYR A 766 25.69 -15.35 -1.66
CA TYR A 766 25.99 -14.09 -0.99
C TYR A 766 25.22 -14.03 0.32
N LEU A 767 25.92 -14.10 1.42
CA LEU A 767 25.37 -14.10 2.77
C LEU A 767 25.76 -12.81 3.49
N ALA A 768 24.76 -12.01 3.89
CA ALA A 768 24.94 -10.87 4.77
C ALA A 768 24.29 -11.11 6.13
N PRO A 769 24.89 -10.63 7.24
CA PRO A 769 24.41 -10.92 8.58
C PRO A 769 23.18 -10.05 8.92
N TYR A 770 22.16 -10.72 9.49
CA TYR A 770 21.05 -10.03 10.15
C TYR A 770 20.39 -10.97 11.18
N ASP A 771 20.20 -10.47 12.40
CA ASP A 771 19.63 -11.24 13.51
C ASP A 771 18.08 -11.13 13.47
N ALA A 772 17.44 -11.86 12.56
CA ALA A 772 15.99 -11.93 12.44
C ALA A 772 15.46 -13.36 12.51
N LYS A 773 14.21 -13.51 12.92
CA LYS A 773 13.49 -14.79 12.96
C LYS A 773 13.15 -15.33 11.58
N GLN A 774 12.95 -14.42 10.62
CA GLN A 774 12.73 -14.76 9.22
C GLN A 774 13.91 -14.26 8.39
N ILE A 775 14.46 -15.15 7.59
CA ILE A 775 15.40 -14.77 6.54
C ILE A 775 14.67 -14.17 5.35
N TYR A 776 15.33 -13.26 4.68
CA TYR A 776 14.97 -12.87 3.32
C TYR A 776 15.94 -13.55 2.37
N MET A 777 15.39 -14.23 1.37
CA MET A 777 16.16 -14.94 0.39
C MET A 777 15.67 -14.67 -1.02
N ALA A 778 16.62 -14.56 -1.96
CA ALA A 778 16.35 -14.52 -3.39
C ALA A 778 17.32 -15.40 -4.15
N GLN A 779 16.89 -15.92 -5.30
CA GLN A 779 17.75 -16.48 -6.34
C GLN A 779 17.80 -15.48 -7.49
N VAL A 780 18.98 -15.23 -8.03
CA VAL A 780 19.18 -14.28 -9.14
C VAL A 780 19.99 -14.96 -10.24
N SER A 781 19.52 -14.86 -11.47
CA SER A 781 20.21 -15.42 -12.64
C SER A 781 20.22 -14.44 -13.81
N ASN A 782 21.40 -14.12 -14.29
CA ASN A 782 21.64 -13.26 -15.45
C ASN A 782 22.54 -13.98 -16.45
N ARG A 783 22.01 -14.27 -17.64
CA ARG A 783 22.74 -14.93 -18.76
C ARG A 783 23.29 -13.94 -19.80
N GLY A 784 23.15 -12.62 -19.61
CA GLY A 784 23.55 -11.60 -20.56
C GLY A 784 22.53 -11.36 -21.68
N GLU A 785 21.32 -11.84 -21.52
CA GLU A 785 20.22 -11.73 -22.50
C GLU A 785 19.71 -10.27 -22.53
N LYS A 786 19.79 -9.61 -23.68
CA LYS A 786 19.37 -8.22 -23.88
C LYS A 786 17.88 -8.12 -24.17
N TYR A 787 17.32 -6.93 -23.94
CA TYR A 787 15.94 -6.63 -24.28
C TYR A 787 15.62 -6.99 -25.75
N ASP A 788 14.50 -7.65 -25.92
CA ASP A 788 13.92 -7.97 -27.23
C ASP A 788 12.39 -7.87 -27.10
N ALA A 789 11.77 -6.99 -27.88
CA ALA A 789 10.32 -6.77 -27.86
C ALA A 789 9.49 -8.03 -28.18
N ALA A 790 10.06 -8.98 -28.96
CA ALA A 790 9.39 -10.25 -29.25
C ALA A 790 9.40 -11.19 -28.04
N VAL A 791 10.42 -11.12 -27.20
CA VAL A 791 10.53 -11.92 -25.98
C VAL A 791 9.54 -11.44 -24.90
N GLU A 792 9.26 -10.13 -24.87
CA GLU A 792 8.35 -9.52 -23.89
C GLU A 792 6.95 -10.14 -23.89
N LEU A 793 6.45 -10.53 -25.04
CA LEU A 793 5.12 -11.15 -25.15
C LEU A 793 5.06 -12.48 -24.40
N GLY A 794 6.02 -13.37 -24.68
CA GLY A 794 6.13 -14.66 -23.99
C GLY A 794 6.50 -14.52 -22.52
N ARG A 795 7.35 -13.54 -22.19
CA ARG A 795 7.76 -13.24 -20.81
C ARG A 795 6.56 -12.87 -19.94
N GLN A 796 5.72 -11.96 -20.41
CA GLN A 796 4.54 -11.54 -19.64
C GLN A 796 3.57 -12.70 -19.41
N LEU A 797 3.30 -13.52 -20.43
CA LEU A 797 2.44 -14.68 -20.29
C LEU A 797 3.05 -15.77 -19.38
N TYR A 798 4.37 -15.99 -19.47
CA TYR A 798 5.08 -16.92 -18.59
C TYR A 798 5.00 -16.45 -17.13
N ASN A 799 5.29 -15.18 -16.85
CA ASN A 799 5.25 -14.64 -15.51
C ASN A 799 3.83 -14.69 -14.91
N GLU A 800 2.80 -14.43 -15.69
CA GLU A 800 1.40 -14.56 -15.26
C GLU A 800 1.07 -16.00 -14.83
N TYR A 801 1.47 -16.96 -15.64
CA TYR A 801 1.25 -18.39 -15.36
C TYR A 801 2.09 -18.90 -14.19
N PHE A 802 3.40 -18.55 -14.15
CA PHE A 802 4.36 -19.17 -13.24
C PHE A 802 4.47 -18.45 -11.89
N GLY A 803 4.62 -17.12 -11.87
CA GLY A 803 5.03 -16.41 -10.66
C GLY A 803 4.22 -15.20 -10.26
N GLY A 804 3.23 -14.80 -11.06
CA GLY A 804 2.64 -13.47 -11.02
C GLY A 804 1.39 -13.25 -10.16
N GLY A 805 0.97 -14.15 -9.30
CA GLY A 805 -0.24 -13.93 -8.50
C GLY A 805 -0.68 -15.16 -7.72
N MET A 806 -1.81 -15.05 -7.00
CA MET A 806 -2.33 -16.13 -6.15
C MET A 806 -2.68 -17.41 -6.91
N ASN A 807 -2.96 -17.32 -8.22
CA ASN A 807 -3.19 -18.48 -9.08
C ASN A 807 -1.90 -19.06 -9.70
N SER A 808 -0.76 -18.42 -9.50
CA SER A 808 0.52 -18.84 -10.10
C SER A 808 1.05 -20.13 -9.48
N ILE A 809 1.89 -20.83 -10.22
CA ILE A 809 2.55 -22.07 -9.76
C ILE A 809 3.36 -21.82 -8.48
N VAL A 810 4.11 -20.71 -8.43
CA VAL A 810 4.94 -20.38 -7.26
C VAL A 810 4.10 -20.19 -6.01
N PHE A 811 3.02 -19.43 -6.09
CA PHE A 811 2.17 -19.19 -4.93
C PHE A 811 1.52 -20.49 -4.43
N GLN A 812 1.01 -21.31 -5.34
CA GLN A 812 0.38 -22.58 -5.00
C GLN A 812 1.35 -23.57 -4.34
N GLU A 813 2.60 -23.62 -4.82
CA GLU A 813 3.59 -24.57 -4.25
C GLU A 813 4.22 -24.08 -2.96
N MET A 814 4.55 -22.78 -2.88
CA MET A 814 5.31 -22.26 -1.75
C MET A 814 4.40 -21.92 -0.55
N ARG A 815 3.23 -21.34 -0.81
CA ARG A 815 2.29 -20.94 0.25
C ARG A 815 1.21 -21.99 0.51
N GLU A 816 0.39 -22.29 -0.49
CA GLU A 816 -0.83 -23.09 -0.28
C GLU A 816 -0.53 -24.57 0.04
N SER A 817 0.39 -25.18 -0.71
CA SER A 817 0.71 -26.59 -0.53
C SER A 817 1.55 -26.86 0.73
N ARG A 818 2.50 -25.96 1.04
CA ARG A 818 3.57 -26.25 2.01
C ARG A 818 3.63 -25.26 3.18
N GLY A 819 2.92 -24.14 3.12
CA GLY A 819 2.98 -23.12 4.17
C GLY A 819 4.40 -22.62 4.46
N LEU A 820 5.26 -22.54 3.44
CA LEU A 820 6.67 -22.15 3.63
C LEU A 820 6.82 -20.65 3.90
N ALA A 821 5.91 -19.84 3.36
CA ALA A 821 5.99 -18.39 3.48
C ALA A 821 4.63 -17.74 3.30
N TYR A 822 4.46 -16.55 3.84
CA TYR A 822 3.32 -15.67 3.54
C TYR A 822 3.41 -15.11 2.11
N SER A 823 4.61 -14.72 1.67
CA SER A 823 4.85 -14.16 0.34
C SER A 823 6.03 -14.85 -0.34
N ALA A 824 5.81 -15.28 -1.57
CA ALA A 824 6.83 -15.81 -2.47
C ALA A 824 6.47 -15.45 -3.91
N TRP A 825 7.49 -15.12 -4.72
CA TRP A 825 7.31 -14.87 -6.13
C TRP A 825 8.53 -15.29 -6.95
N ALA A 826 8.35 -15.44 -8.25
CA ALA A 826 9.44 -15.68 -9.20
C ALA A 826 9.06 -15.12 -10.58
N GLY A 827 10.05 -14.64 -11.34
CA GLY A 827 9.80 -14.15 -12.68
C GLY A 827 11.07 -13.80 -13.45
N LEU A 828 10.93 -13.66 -14.75
CA LEU A 828 11.93 -13.06 -15.61
C LEU A 828 11.64 -11.56 -15.70
N ASP A 829 12.53 -10.73 -15.13
CA ASP A 829 12.33 -9.30 -15.01
C ASP A 829 12.74 -8.59 -16.31
N LYS A 830 11.87 -7.69 -16.79
CA LYS A 830 12.21 -6.78 -17.89
C LYS A 830 13.30 -5.83 -17.44
N PRO A 831 14.37 -5.60 -18.21
CA PRO A 831 15.36 -4.60 -17.84
C PRO A 831 14.76 -3.18 -17.82
N SER A 832 15.25 -2.33 -16.93
CA SER A 832 14.78 -0.93 -16.81
C SER A 832 15.07 -0.10 -18.08
N TYR A 833 16.13 -0.46 -18.81
CA TYR A 833 16.52 0.14 -20.09
C TYR A 833 17.05 -0.93 -21.03
N PRO A 834 16.95 -0.78 -22.35
CA PRO A 834 17.42 -1.78 -23.34
C PRO A 834 18.90 -2.15 -23.24
N LYS A 835 19.72 -1.29 -22.65
CA LYS A 835 21.13 -1.55 -22.42
C LYS A 835 21.42 -2.63 -21.37
N TYR A 836 20.46 -2.90 -20.49
CA TYR A 836 20.56 -3.89 -19.42
C TYR A 836 20.06 -5.26 -19.86
N ASN A 837 20.33 -6.27 -19.05
CA ASN A 837 19.98 -7.65 -19.33
C ASN A 837 18.67 -8.03 -18.63
N TYR A 838 17.97 -9.02 -19.16
CA TYR A 838 16.95 -9.76 -18.41
C TYR A 838 17.59 -10.46 -17.19
N THR A 839 16.91 -10.42 -16.07
CA THR A 839 17.29 -11.14 -14.85
C THR A 839 16.12 -12.02 -14.40
N PHE A 840 16.37 -13.31 -14.20
CA PHE A 840 15.37 -14.15 -13.55
C PHE A 840 15.60 -14.08 -12.04
N SER A 841 14.57 -13.78 -11.28
CA SER A 841 14.67 -13.67 -9.85
C SER A 841 13.52 -14.40 -9.12
N THR A 842 13.82 -14.83 -7.90
CA THR A 842 12.84 -15.35 -6.94
C THR A 842 12.95 -14.56 -5.65
N TYR A 843 11.91 -14.60 -4.85
CA TYR A 843 11.93 -14.02 -3.51
C TYR A 843 11.09 -14.87 -2.56
N ILE A 844 11.56 -14.98 -1.32
CA ILE A 844 10.80 -15.55 -0.21
C ILE A 844 11.27 -14.97 1.12
N ALA A 845 10.32 -14.72 2.00
CA ALA A 845 10.56 -14.50 3.43
C ALA A 845 10.09 -15.75 4.19
N THR A 846 11.00 -16.44 4.86
CA THR A 846 10.71 -17.70 5.53
C THR A 846 11.51 -17.86 6.80
N GLN A 847 11.17 -18.84 7.64
CA GLN A 847 11.95 -19.17 8.82
C GLN A 847 13.31 -19.79 8.46
N ASN A 848 14.30 -19.61 9.34
CA ASN A 848 15.67 -20.08 9.12
C ASN A 848 15.73 -21.58 8.82
N ASP A 849 14.97 -22.40 9.55
CA ASP A 849 14.91 -23.85 9.40
C ASP A 849 14.16 -24.34 8.15
N LYS A 850 13.36 -23.47 7.51
CA LYS A 850 12.61 -23.76 6.27
C LYS A 850 13.33 -23.33 4.99
N MET A 851 14.44 -22.62 5.12
CA MET A 851 15.17 -22.05 3.96
C MET A 851 15.56 -23.14 2.95
N MET A 852 16.09 -24.28 3.40
CA MET A 852 16.54 -25.34 2.49
C MET A 852 15.38 -26.02 1.77
N ASP A 853 14.23 -26.18 2.42
CA ASP A 853 12.99 -26.66 1.80
C ASP A 853 12.49 -25.68 0.74
N ALA A 854 12.55 -24.38 1.03
CA ALA A 854 12.18 -23.32 0.09
C ALA A 854 13.08 -23.34 -1.16
N ILE A 855 14.40 -23.41 -0.98
CA ILE A 855 15.37 -23.50 -2.08
C ILE A 855 15.08 -24.75 -2.95
N LYS A 856 14.91 -25.89 -2.32
CA LYS A 856 14.61 -27.14 -3.02
C LYS A 856 13.32 -27.05 -3.82
N THR A 857 12.27 -26.51 -3.21
CA THR A 857 10.97 -26.35 -3.88
C THR A 857 11.06 -25.39 -5.06
N PHE A 858 11.72 -24.23 -4.92
CA PHE A 858 11.94 -23.33 -6.05
C PHE A 858 12.70 -23.98 -7.18
N ASN A 859 13.81 -24.67 -6.87
CA ASN A 859 14.63 -25.33 -7.90
C ASN A 859 13.82 -26.41 -8.63
N ASP A 860 12.99 -27.17 -7.92
CA ASP A 860 12.16 -28.21 -8.51
C ASP A 860 11.09 -27.63 -9.43
N ILE A 861 10.32 -26.66 -9.01
CA ILE A 861 9.26 -26.06 -9.84
C ILE A 861 9.81 -25.21 -11.01
N ILE A 862 11.01 -24.65 -10.89
CA ILE A 862 11.67 -23.93 -11.98
C ILE A 862 12.16 -24.92 -13.05
N GLU A 863 12.80 -26.04 -12.65
CA GLU A 863 13.32 -27.06 -13.58
C GLU A 863 12.20 -27.93 -14.15
N ASN A 864 11.23 -28.31 -13.32
CA ASN A 864 10.15 -29.22 -13.64
C ASN A 864 8.80 -28.49 -13.53
N MET A 865 8.68 -27.35 -14.23
CA MET A 865 7.47 -26.52 -14.17
C MET A 865 6.19 -27.35 -14.32
N PRO A 866 5.30 -27.36 -13.32
CA PRO A 866 4.02 -28.02 -13.43
C PRO A 866 3.22 -27.49 -14.62
N GLN A 867 2.64 -28.38 -15.39
CA GLN A 867 1.82 -28.05 -16.56
C GLN A 867 0.36 -28.30 -16.23
N SER A 868 -0.47 -27.31 -16.44
CA SER A 868 -1.92 -27.36 -16.20
C SER A 868 -2.64 -26.51 -17.24
N GLU A 869 -3.44 -27.15 -18.08
CA GLU A 869 -4.28 -26.48 -19.08
C GLU A 869 -5.32 -25.58 -18.40
N ALA A 870 -5.85 -26.00 -17.25
CA ALA A 870 -6.82 -25.20 -16.50
C ALA A 870 -6.20 -23.91 -15.96
N ALA A 871 -5.00 -24.00 -15.35
CA ALA A 871 -4.27 -22.83 -14.85
C ALA A 871 -3.83 -21.89 -16.00
N PHE A 872 -3.36 -22.46 -17.11
CA PHE A 872 -3.02 -21.68 -18.31
C PHE A 872 -4.22 -20.93 -18.87
N LYS A 873 -5.36 -21.60 -19.00
CA LYS A 873 -6.59 -20.99 -19.50
C LYS A 873 -6.99 -19.79 -18.62
N LEU A 874 -6.94 -19.93 -17.31
CA LEU A 874 -7.23 -18.83 -16.38
C LEU A 874 -6.25 -17.66 -16.52
N ALA A 875 -4.96 -17.92 -16.58
CA ALA A 875 -3.95 -16.88 -16.79
C ALA A 875 -4.19 -16.11 -18.09
N LYS A 876 -4.43 -16.84 -19.17
CA LYS A 876 -4.74 -16.28 -20.50
C LYS A 876 -6.01 -15.43 -20.49
N GLU A 877 -7.12 -15.98 -19.98
CA GLU A 877 -8.42 -15.30 -19.94
C GLU A 877 -8.37 -14.05 -19.05
N GLY A 878 -7.68 -14.14 -17.90
CA GLY A 878 -7.46 -12.99 -17.01
C GLY A 878 -6.66 -11.88 -17.71
N MET A 879 -5.56 -12.21 -18.40
CA MET A 879 -4.80 -11.22 -19.17
C MET A 879 -5.65 -10.55 -20.27
N ILE A 880 -6.43 -11.33 -21.02
CA ILE A 880 -7.32 -10.80 -22.07
C ILE A 880 -8.36 -9.86 -21.46
N ALA A 881 -8.99 -10.25 -20.35
CA ALA A 881 -9.98 -9.42 -19.67
C ALA A 881 -9.38 -8.09 -19.15
N ARG A 882 -8.17 -8.13 -18.57
CA ARG A 882 -7.45 -6.92 -18.16
C ARG A 882 -7.17 -6.02 -19.35
N LEU A 883 -6.55 -6.53 -20.42
CA LEU A 883 -6.21 -5.75 -21.62
C LEU A 883 -7.43 -5.12 -22.29
N ARG A 884 -8.60 -5.77 -22.22
CA ARG A 884 -9.87 -5.22 -22.72
C ARG A 884 -10.39 -4.05 -21.88
N THR A 885 -10.19 -4.09 -20.58
CA THR A 885 -10.81 -3.15 -19.63
C THR A 885 -9.86 -2.09 -19.11
N GLU A 886 -8.55 -2.33 -19.16
CA GLU A 886 -7.55 -1.34 -18.77
C GLU A 886 -7.60 -0.09 -19.67
N ARG A 887 -7.58 1.07 -19.02
CA ARG A 887 -7.43 2.36 -19.68
C ARG A 887 -6.21 3.07 -19.12
N ILE A 888 -5.28 3.47 -19.97
CA ILE A 888 -4.23 4.40 -19.57
C ILE A 888 -4.81 5.80 -19.72
N LEU A 889 -4.90 6.52 -18.60
CA LEU A 889 -5.61 7.79 -18.50
C LEU A 889 -4.70 8.91 -17.98
N LYS A 890 -5.15 10.14 -18.15
CA LYS A 890 -4.56 11.33 -17.51
C LYS A 890 -3.06 11.47 -17.81
N SER A 891 -2.24 11.78 -16.79
CA SER A 891 -0.78 11.90 -16.92
C SER A 891 -0.09 10.58 -17.28
N SER A 892 -0.69 9.42 -16.99
CA SER A 892 -0.11 8.10 -17.32
C SER A 892 0.09 7.91 -18.82
N ILE A 893 -0.64 8.61 -19.67
CA ILE A 893 -0.46 8.59 -21.14
C ILE A 893 0.92 9.15 -21.53
N ILE A 894 1.36 10.20 -20.85
CA ILE A 894 2.70 10.78 -21.06
C ILE A 894 3.78 9.76 -20.72
N TRP A 895 3.62 9.06 -19.59
CA TRP A 895 4.59 8.06 -19.15
C TRP A 895 4.58 6.81 -20.03
N ALA A 896 3.42 6.40 -20.55
CA ALA A 896 3.34 5.31 -21.53
C ALA A 896 4.12 5.65 -22.81
N TYR A 897 4.01 6.89 -23.27
CA TYR A 897 4.76 7.38 -24.43
C TYR A 897 6.28 7.44 -24.16
N ILE A 898 6.70 8.00 -23.02
CA ILE A 898 8.13 8.08 -22.66
C ILE A 898 8.72 6.68 -22.55
N ASN A 899 8.00 5.75 -21.90
CA ASN A 899 8.45 4.37 -21.77
C ASN A 899 8.56 3.67 -23.14
N ALA A 900 7.59 3.88 -24.04
CA ALA A 900 7.67 3.35 -25.41
C ALA A 900 8.93 3.89 -26.13
N GLN A 901 9.18 5.20 -26.06
CA GLN A 901 10.38 5.79 -26.67
C GLN A 901 11.68 5.22 -26.11
N ASP A 902 11.76 5.01 -24.78
CA ASP A 902 12.95 4.45 -24.13
C ASP A 902 13.31 3.07 -24.68
N PHE A 903 12.31 2.29 -25.08
CA PHE A 903 12.48 0.97 -25.70
C PHE A 903 12.47 0.98 -27.23
N GLY A 904 12.50 2.17 -27.85
CA GLY A 904 12.52 2.32 -29.29
C GLY A 904 11.21 1.95 -29.98
N GLU A 905 10.10 2.08 -29.23
CA GLU A 905 8.75 1.81 -29.72
C GLU A 905 7.99 3.13 -29.95
N ASP A 906 7.12 3.15 -30.95
CA ASP A 906 6.30 4.31 -31.32
C ASP A 906 4.80 4.09 -31.13
N THR A 907 4.42 2.91 -30.63
CA THR A 907 3.03 2.47 -30.46
C THR A 907 2.82 1.87 -29.06
N ASP A 908 1.57 1.78 -28.66
CA ASP A 908 1.17 1.09 -27.42
C ASP A 908 1.41 -0.42 -27.55
N SER A 909 2.39 -0.93 -26.79
CA SER A 909 2.79 -2.35 -26.82
C SER A 909 1.69 -3.31 -26.37
N ARG A 910 0.65 -2.85 -25.65
CA ARG A 910 -0.48 -3.66 -25.18
C ARG A 910 -1.28 -4.24 -26.36
N ARG A 911 -1.31 -3.55 -27.50
CA ARG A 911 -1.96 -4.09 -28.72
C ARG A 911 -1.30 -5.39 -29.17
N ARG A 912 0.02 -5.40 -29.26
CA ARG A 912 0.78 -6.60 -29.66
C ARG A 912 0.63 -7.73 -28.63
N LEU A 913 0.62 -7.38 -27.35
CA LEU A 913 0.39 -8.34 -26.27
C LEU A 913 -1.01 -8.95 -26.37
N TYR A 914 -2.03 -8.13 -26.60
CA TYR A 914 -3.41 -8.58 -26.76
C TYR A 914 -3.55 -9.56 -27.92
N ASP A 915 -3.00 -9.22 -29.08
CA ASP A 915 -3.03 -10.07 -30.26
C ASP A 915 -2.29 -11.40 -30.06
N TYR A 916 -1.15 -11.35 -29.33
CA TYR A 916 -0.38 -12.55 -29.01
C TYR A 916 -1.14 -13.46 -28.03
N VAL A 917 -1.63 -12.94 -26.93
CA VAL A 917 -2.25 -13.73 -25.87
C VAL A 917 -3.52 -14.42 -26.35
N GLN A 918 -4.31 -13.79 -27.25
CA GLN A 918 -5.51 -14.42 -27.82
C GLN A 918 -5.22 -15.76 -28.52
N ASN A 919 -4.05 -15.91 -29.11
CA ASN A 919 -3.66 -17.09 -29.86
C ASN A 919 -2.68 -18.00 -29.09
N ALA A 920 -2.21 -17.58 -27.94
CA ALA A 920 -1.21 -18.31 -27.17
C ALA A 920 -1.73 -19.66 -26.62
N THR A 921 -0.81 -20.61 -26.50
CA THR A 921 -1.05 -21.98 -26.04
C THR A 921 -0.17 -22.30 -24.82
N LEU A 922 -0.55 -23.29 -24.01
CA LEU A 922 0.30 -23.77 -22.91
C LEU A 922 1.68 -24.22 -23.43
N GLN A 923 1.73 -24.81 -24.64
CA GLN A 923 2.99 -25.25 -25.24
C GLN A 923 3.97 -24.08 -25.45
N GLU A 924 3.47 -22.87 -25.77
CA GLU A 924 4.33 -21.69 -25.90
C GLU A 924 4.92 -21.26 -24.54
N VAL A 925 4.14 -21.35 -23.46
CA VAL A 925 4.65 -21.12 -22.09
C VAL A 925 5.72 -22.16 -21.72
N VAL A 926 5.49 -23.43 -22.04
CA VAL A 926 6.46 -24.51 -21.82
C VAL A 926 7.72 -24.28 -22.65
N ASN A 927 7.58 -23.91 -23.93
CA ASN A 927 8.72 -23.60 -24.80
C ASN A 927 9.52 -22.39 -24.28
N PHE A 928 8.80 -21.36 -23.78
CA PHE A 928 9.43 -20.21 -23.16
C PHE A 928 10.23 -20.63 -21.91
N GLN A 929 9.63 -21.40 -21.00
CA GLN A 929 10.29 -21.93 -19.81
C GLN A 929 11.55 -22.72 -20.19
N GLN A 930 11.46 -23.61 -21.17
CA GLN A 930 12.59 -24.44 -21.59
C GLN A 930 13.73 -23.63 -22.19
N LYS A 931 13.42 -22.61 -22.96
CA LYS A 931 14.43 -21.77 -23.63
C LYS A 931 15.04 -20.72 -22.69
N TRP A 932 14.20 -20.08 -21.88
CA TRP A 932 14.58 -18.88 -21.14
C TRP A 932 14.85 -19.13 -19.64
N ILE A 933 14.27 -20.16 -19.06
CA ILE A 933 14.25 -20.38 -17.62
C ILE A 933 15.01 -21.62 -17.20
N LYS A 934 14.69 -22.77 -17.78
CA LYS A 934 15.27 -24.06 -17.41
C LYS A 934 16.79 -24.07 -17.55
N GLY A 935 17.47 -24.77 -16.64
CA GLY A 935 18.92 -24.93 -16.63
C GLY A 935 19.69 -23.65 -16.36
N ARG A 936 19.08 -22.66 -15.67
CA ARG A 936 19.79 -21.47 -15.21
C ARG A 936 20.70 -21.80 -14.03
N THR A 937 21.83 -21.15 -13.96
CA THR A 937 22.66 -21.08 -12.76
C THR A 937 22.19 -19.90 -11.91
N TYR A 938 22.21 -20.02 -10.59
CA TYR A 938 21.72 -19.00 -9.69
C TYR A 938 22.78 -18.50 -8.73
N ASN A 939 22.81 -17.21 -8.49
CA ASN A 939 23.36 -16.62 -7.28
C ASN A 939 22.26 -16.56 -6.23
N TYR A 940 22.57 -16.97 -5.01
CA TYR A 940 21.65 -16.89 -3.88
C TYR A 940 22.00 -15.68 -3.04
N CYS A 941 21.02 -14.86 -2.75
CA CYS A 941 21.07 -13.70 -1.89
C CYS A 941 20.37 -14.05 -0.59
N ILE A 942 21.11 -14.15 0.53
CA ILE A 942 20.57 -14.59 1.82
C ILE A 942 20.93 -13.54 2.89
N LEU A 943 19.90 -13.00 3.54
CA LEU A 943 20.02 -12.10 4.68
C LEU A 943 19.59 -12.83 5.94
N GLY A 944 20.52 -13.19 6.83
CA GLY A 944 20.21 -13.95 8.04
C GLY A 944 21.42 -14.20 8.93
N ASP A 945 21.19 -14.81 10.10
CA ASP A 945 22.27 -15.21 11.00
C ASP A 945 22.80 -16.60 10.60
N LYS A 946 24.06 -16.65 10.20
CA LYS A 946 24.73 -17.92 9.80
C LYS A 946 24.70 -19.02 10.86
N LYS A 947 24.50 -18.68 12.14
CA LYS A 947 24.39 -19.66 13.22
C LYS A 947 23.07 -20.43 13.19
N GLU A 948 22.06 -19.85 12.58
CA GLU A 948 20.70 -20.38 12.44
C GLU A 948 20.49 -21.10 11.08
N LEU A 949 21.50 -21.08 10.19
CA LEU A 949 21.41 -21.60 8.83
C LEU A 949 22.17 -22.89 8.67
N ASP A 950 21.72 -23.79 7.78
CA ASP A 950 22.46 -24.99 7.36
C ASP A 950 23.62 -24.62 6.42
N MET A 951 24.72 -24.14 7.01
CA MET A 951 25.90 -23.72 6.27
C MET A 951 26.57 -24.85 5.50
N GLU A 952 26.42 -26.09 5.95
CA GLU A 952 27.00 -27.27 5.25
C GLU A 952 26.23 -27.61 3.97
N ALA A 953 24.89 -27.47 4.01
CA ALA A 953 24.07 -27.60 2.81
C ALA A 953 24.38 -26.49 1.81
N LEU A 954 24.50 -25.24 2.28
CA LEU A 954 24.84 -24.09 1.41
C LEU A 954 26.19 -24.25 0.73
N LYS A 955 27.22 -24.69 1.44
CA LYS A 955 28.55 -24.96 0.87
C LYS A 955 28.55 -26.04 -0.21
N LYS A 956 27.61 -27.01 -0.12
CA LYS A 956 27.45 -28.04 -1.16
C LYS A 956 26.80 -27.52 -2.43
N MET A 957 26.03 -26.43 -2.32
CA MET A 957 25.38 -25.81 -3.47
C MET A 957 26.34 -24.95 -4.28
N GLY A 958 27.27 -24.26 -3.62
CA GLY A 958 28.20 -23.35 -4.30
C GLY A 958 29.14 -22.63 -3.34
N GLN A 959 29.90 -21.70 -3.91
CA GLN A 959 30.81 -20.85 -3.13
C GLN A 959 30.03 -19.90 -2.22
N VAL A 960 30.21 -20.03 -0.89
CA VAL A 960 29.65 -19.08 0.07
C VAL A 960 30.56 -17.85 0.15
N VAL A 961 29.98 -16.67 -0.10
CA VAL A 961 30.64 -15.36 -0.01
C VAL A 961 29.99 -14.62 1.16
N GLU A 962 30.66 -14.65 2.30
CA GLU A 962 30.23 -13.90 3.48
C GLU A 962 30.55 -12.41 3.30
N LEU A 963 29.54 -11.56 3.33
CA LEU A 963 29.63 -10.11 3.19
C LEU A 963 29.41 -9.45 4.56
N LYS A 964 30.06 -8.33 4.76
CA LYS A 964 29.75 -7.43 5.87
C LYS A 964 28.69 -6.43 5.45
N THR A 965 28.03 -5.83 6.42
CA THR A 965 27.05 -4.77 6.17
C THR A 965 27.68 -3.60 5.38
N GLU A 966 28.94 -3.24 5.67
CA GLU A 966 29.69 -2.18 4.97
C GLU A 966 29.92 -2.52 3.49
N ASP A 967 30.12 -3.80 3.15
CA ASP A 967 30.36 -4.24 1.77
C ASP A 967 29.14 -4.00 0.88
N ILE A 968 27.92 -4.19 1.42
CA ILE A 968 26.66 -4.03 0.68
C ILE A 968 26.15 -2.59 0.67
N PHE A 969 26.51 -1.77 1.65
CA PHE A 969 26.13 -0.35 1.70
C PHE A 969 27.15 0.57 1.03
N GLY A 970 28.43 0.19 0.95
CA GLY A 970 29.50 1.01 0.36
C GLY A 970 29.98 2.16 1.26
N TYR A 971 29.58 2.17 2.55
CA TYR A 971 29.97 3.16 3.57
C TYR A 971 29.98 2.58 4.97
#